data_8e8d0dd2718065344d8954df8a761fd6
#
_entry.id   8e8d0dd2718065344d8954df8a761fd6
#
_cell.length_a   1.000
_cell.length_b   1.000
_cell.length_c   1.000
_cell.angle_alpha   90.00
_cell.angle_beta   90.00
_cell.angle_gamma   90.00
#
_symmetry.space_group_name_H-M   'P 1'
#
loop_
_entity.id
_entity.type
_entity.pdbx_description
1 polymer ?
#
loop_
_entity_poly.entity_id
_entity_poly.type
_entity_poly.pdbx_seq_one_letter_code
_entity_poly.pdbx_strand_id
1 'polypeptide(L)'
;MKKIALVICTLFMCSNIIMPSTISFANDNIEILENVDENVEVVLPEESDTNLENNETLGEVTEESEEIYDNNTSNDDPQKETIEDIEEDIQEENDSLDDMKENLSHEEIEENIDNIYQKVKKNPEEINDLSDVESNIQVISEKALRCSVEALSDDENIEESNAYIATEDVEYHVESEGDSVILVAEYSDETTKEVLIYDEQLANELEQEEFKANYENALNFEYLVKKTDANYEIVEAYSDGNFSYIESADTIEEAMSIALDEYEDDSAIPCVIDNYGVVVYSTNAMARFFKHTNGKVDNSNVTMLYQNSNLSGITNYTNHNYVDDAPVIEDNGNAVRVMVNGYKGWTKKDTNTGTYDVVIVPMNQATNPSYYTVNNGQLQHYITTDITAKSGTSGSIRTVGVAPSYLQEGVKYYSYDARYFYTNLNTLINDLKGNTYGNAVNGSNPYYNYYQYLPFRSKSIYSAGQLNSFIEANTQSNSKLRGIGQYLINAQNAYGVNALLILGVAINESAWGMSSYAQNRNNLFGLNAVDFNPDDASRFNSVEHCINEFAKYWISSGYSDPQDSRYYGGFVGNKYMGANVKYASDPFWGEKAASYAFTADKYLSGNNINSLNDYNYNQLAIYSAAGRVVDKNNNLLYNVSNTMDYYVTFVGVPVVLTTTKTYTIGQDVCYEVYPERTTPLSSSGGSEFSGNYDWNIKGYIKTSNVKLINTGKNNSTANEAPGITYQAHSAKYMWLPEKNEGEVAGTVNQSLRMEAIRISLQGYEGASVKYRVRGEGYNWQDWARDGQVAGTTGQSKRMEAIQIVTEGMPKGHYLQYRVLVQDYGWMSWKNEGETAGTINEWRRIEAIQIRIIKEECNIQYRTHLADTMWQDWRYNGQMAGTVNQWRRMEAIEIIAPDLPEGASIRYKAHLAGTMWNQGWVYDGATAGTTGQFRRMEAIIIDLVNAPDYDVMYRVRGEGYGWTEWKTGGQIAGTTGQGKRMEAIEIKLIRH
;
A
#
# COMPACT_ATOMS: atom_id res chain seq x y z
N MET A 1 -17.81 12.07 -23.51
CA MET A 1 -17.40 10.94 -22.63
C MET A 1 -16.23 11.28 -21.68
N LYS A 2 -15.11 11.84 -22.12
CA LYS A 2 -14.02 12.24 -21.18
C LYS A 2 -14.49 13.32 -20.19
N LYS A 3 -15.24 14.33 -20.60
CA LYS A 3 -15.84 15.35 -19.73
C LYS A 3 -16.92 14.78 -18.79
N ILE A 4 -17.73 13.85 -19.26
CA ILE A 4 -18.77 13.20 -18.44
C ILE A 4 -18.13 12.32 -17.35
N ALA A 5 -17.07 11.56 -17.65
CA ALA A 5 -16.34 10.79 -16.65
C ALA A 5 -15.67 11.70 -15.62
N LEU A 6 -15.16 12.84 -16.04
CA LEU A 6 -14.55 13.82 -15.14
C LEU A 6 -15.59 14.47 -14.22
N VAL A 7 -16.74 14.88 -14.77
CA VAL A 7 -17.85 15.48 -13.99
C VAL A 7 -18.47 14.46 -13.03
N ILE A 8 -18.62 13.20 -13.42
CA ILE A 8 -19.08 12.12 -12.52
C ILE A 8 -18.06 11.88 -11.38
N CYS A 9 -16.75 11.88 -11.66
CA CYS A 9 -15.72 11.79 -10.61
C CYS A 9 -15.78 12.99 -9.65
N THR A 10 -15.90 14.20 -10.16
CA THR A 10 -16.02 15.44 -9.36
C THR A 10 -17.27 15.42 -8.48
N LEU A 11 -18.39 14.91 -8.98
CA LEU A 11 -19.64 14.75 -8.23
C LEU A 11 -19.51 13.76 -7.05
N PHE A 12 -18.80 12.65 -7.25
CA PHE A 12 -18.56 11.67 -6.17
C PHE A 12 -17.58 12.17 -5.11
N MET A 13 -16.71 13.10 -5.45
CA MET A 13 -15.70 13.63 -4.52
C MET A 13 -16.22 14.80 -3.67
N CYS A 14 -17.04 15.67 -4.23
CA CYS A 14 -17.68 16.78 -3.47
C CYS A 14 -18.73 16.31 -2.45
N SER A 15 -19.25 15.09 -2.56
CA SER A 15 -20.34 14.62 -1.70
C SER A 15 -19.94 13.74 -0.51
N ASN A 16 -18.64 13.54 -0.21
CA ASN A 16 -18.18 12.58 0.82
C ASN A 16 -18.78 11.16 0.70
N ILE A 17 -19.23 10.78 -0.50
CA ILE A 17 -19.81 9.47 -0.75
C ILE A 17 -18.69 8.46 -0.86
N ILE A 18 -18.57 7.59 0.12
CA ILE A 18 -17.70 6.42 0.10
C ILE A 18 -18.12 5.54 -1.07
N MET A 19 -17.29 5.44 -2.11
CA MET A 19 -17.55 4.50 -3.19
C MET A 19 -17.72 3.08 -2.63
N PRO A 20 -18.78 2.35 -2.98
CA PRO A 20 -18.81 0.92 -2.72
C PRO A 20 -17.61 0.28 -3.41
N SER A 21 -16.90 -0.61 -2.72
CA SER A 21 -15.65 -1.26 -3.13
C SER A 21 -15.78 -2.20 -4.35
N THR A 22 -16.76 -1.98 -5.24
CA THR A 22 -17.11 -2.91 -6.34
C THR A 22 -17.25 -2.27 -7.71
N ILE A 23 -16.82 -1.03 -7.94
CA ILE A 23 -16.74 -0.52 -9.31
C ILE A 23 -15.38 -0.90 -9.89
N SER A 24 -15.30 -2.09 -10.43
CA SER A 24 -14.21 -2.52 -11.30
C SER A 24 -14.48 -1.95 -12.69
N PHE A 25 -13.66 -1.01 -13.14
CA PHE A 25 -13.63 -0.65 -14.56
C PHE A 25 -13.09 -1.85 -15.34
N ALA A 26 -13.98 -2.62 -15.94
CA ALA A 26 -13.56 -3.65 -16.88
C ALA A 26 -12.95 -2.96 -18.11
N ASN A 27 -11.65 -3.16 -18.30
CA ASN A 27 -10.94 -2.78 -19.51
C ASN A 27 -11.34 -3.75 -20.63
N ASP A 28 -12.36 -3.42 -21.38
CA ASP A 28 -12.60 -4.06 -22.67
C ASP A 28 -12.80 -2.97 -23.74
N ASN A 29 -11.73 -2.84 -24.53
CA ASN A 29 -11.65 -2.32 -25.89
C ASN A 29 -12.59 -1.17 -26.28
N ILE A 30 -12.12 0.07 -26.12
CA ILE A 30 -12.61 1.19 -26.91
C ILE A 30 -11.51 1.59 -27.90
N GLU A 31 -11.61 1.11 -29.14
CA GLU A 31 -10.89 1.67 -30.28
C GLU A 31 -11.49 3.04 -30.61
N ILE A 32 -10.68 4.08 -30.48
CA ILE A 32 -11.06 5.44 -30.90
C ILE A 32 -10.77 5.55 -32.39
N LEU A 33 -11.81 5.68 -33.21
CA LEU A 33 -11.68 6.10 -34.62
C LEU A 33 -11.40 7.60 -34.63
N GLU A 34 -10.16 7.98 -34.89
CA GLU A 34 -9.80 9.35 -35.27
C GLU A 34 -10.14 9.57 -36.74
N ASN A 35 -10.94 10.58 -37.04
CA ASN A 35 -11.09 11.16 -38.37
C ASN A 35 -9.85 11.96 -38.68
N VAL A 36 -9.04 11.48 -39.64
CA VAL A 36 -7.91 12.22 -40.19
C VAL A 36 -8.34 12.87 -41.48
N ASP A 37 -8.25 14.19 -41.55
CA ASP A 37 -8.32 14.95 -42.78
C ASP A 37 -7.05 14.77 -43.60
N GLU A 38 -7.25 14.60 -44.91
CA GLU A 38 -6.20 14.33 -45.91
C GLU A 38 -5.30 15.56 -46.11
N ASN A 39 -4.02 15.35 -46.13
CA ASN A 39 -2.97 15.89 -47.01
C ASN A 39 -1.65 16.16 -46.29
N VAL A 40 -0.74 15.22 -46.35
CA VAL A 40 0.70 15.46 -46.46
C VAL A 40 1.40 14.23 -47.11
N GLU A 41 2.19 14.54 -48.10
CA GLU A 41 3.01 13.67 -48.96
C GLU A 41 4.14 13.00 -48.16
N VAL A 42 4.25 11.68 -48.26
CA VAL A 42 5.33 10.88 -47.63
C VAL A 42 6.42 10.63 -48.67
N VAL A 43 7.64 11.03 -48.37
CA VAL A 43 8.86 10.64 -49.06
C VAL A 43 9.54 9.53 -48.24
N LEU A 44 9.68 8.36 -48.86
CA LEU A 44 10.48 7.22 -48.35
C LEU A 44 11.92 7.35 -48.86
N PRO A 45 12.94 6.89 -48.11
CA PRO A 45 14.21 6.48 -48.70
C PRO A 45 14.35 4.97 -48.72
N GLU A 46 15.06 4.56 -49.79
CA GLU A 46 15.23 3.24 -50.38
C GLU A 46 16.08 2.23 -49.57
N GLU A 47 15.89 1.02 -50.01
CA GLU A 47 16.42 -0.29 -49.67
C GLU A 47 17.95 -0.47 -49.73
N SER A 48 18.43 -1.50 -49.06
CA SER A 48 19.52 -2.32 -49.60
C SER A 48 19.39 -3.80 -49.20
N ASP A 49 19.42 -4.60 -50.23
CA ASP A 49 19.34 -6.06 -50.39
C ASP A 49 20.26 -6.91 -49.49
N THR A 50 19.80 -8.15 -49.18
CA THR A 50 20.48 -9.36 -49.63
C THR A 50 19.60 -10.62 -49.55
N ASN A 51 19.61 -11.36 -50.65
CA ASN A 51 18.96 -12.61 -51.02
C ASN A 51 19.32 -13.86 -50.19
N LEU A 52 18.42 -14.85 -50.20
CA LEU A 52 18.54 -16.20 -50.83
C LEU A 52 17.33 -17.08 -50.47
N GLU A 53 16.51 -17.36 -51.45
CA GLU A 53 16.17 -18.65 -52.14
C GLU A 53 15.97 -19.88 -51.21
N ASN A 54 14.97 -20.72 -51.28
CA ASN A 54 14.18 -21.31 -52.35
C ASN A 54 13.04 -22.17 -51.79
N ASN A 55 11.92 -22.08 -52.48
CA ASN A 55 11.13 -23.14 -53.12
C ASN A 55 10.25 -24.12 -52.34
N GLU A 56 9.05 -24.07 -52.85
CA GLU A 56 8.14 -25.09 -53.42
C GLU A 56 7.24 -25.86 -52.40
N THR A 57 6.04 -26.18 -52.60
CA THR A 57 4.96 -26.04 -53.64
C THR A 57 3.68 -26.57 -53.02
N LEU A 58 2.57 -25.97 -53.39
CA LEU A 58 1.21 -26.48 -53.68
C LEU A 58 0.61 -27.72 -53.01
N GLY A 59 -0.64 -27.59 -52.66
CA GLY A 59 -1.59 -28.67 -52.47
C GLY A 59 -2.98 -28.24 -52.03
N GLU A 60 -3.83 -27.80 -52.94
CA GLU A 60 -5.29 -27.77 -52.83
C GLU A 60 -5.85 -29.14 -52.48
N VAL A 61 -7.02 -29.22 -51.88
CA VAL A 61 -8.25 -29.85 -52.39
C VAL A 61 -9.30 -30.07 -51.27
N THR A 62 -10.43 -29.39 -51.40
CA THR A 62 -11.89 -29.70 -51.36
C THR A 62 -12.49 -30.44 -50.14
N GLU A 63 -13.50 -29.83 -49.61
CA GLU A 63 -14.99 -29.99 -49.62
C GLU A 63 -15.57 -31.34 -49.17
N GLU A 64 -16.71 -31.17 -48.55
CA GLU A 64 -17.87 -32.07 -48.27
C GLU A 64 -17.92 -32.72 -46.87
N SER A 65 -19.03 -32.80 -46.13
CA SER A 65 -20.46 -32.39 -46.28
C SER A 65 -21.17 -32.65 -44.97
N GLU A 66 -22.16 -31.82 -44.66
CA GLU A 66 -23.49 -32.06 -44.09
C GLU A 66 -23.75 -33.19 -43.07
N GLU A 67 -24.39 -32.84 -41.98
CA GLU A 67 -25.79 -33.16 -41.62
C GLU A 67 -26.24 -32.50 -40.28
N ILE A 68 -27.13 -31.61 -40.38
CA ILE A 68 -28.51 -31.39 -39.89
C ILE A 68 -28.90 -32.12 -38.58
N TYR A 69 -29.22 -31.34 -37.52
CA TYR A 69 -30.41 -31.55 -36.71
C TYR A 69 -31.03 -30.23 -36.25
N ASP A 70 -32.27 -30.07 -36.73
CA ASP A 70 -33.21 -29.03 -36.44
C ASP A 70 -33.77 -29.16 -34.99
N ASN A 71 -33.92 -28.04 -34.27
CA ASN A 71 -35.08 -27.85 -33.44
C ASN A 71 -35.26 -26.38 -33.03
N ASN A 72 -36.36 -25.84 -33.51
CA ASN A 72 -37.04 -24.61 -33.20
C ASN A 72 -37.10 -24.28 -31.71
N THR A 73 -36.78 -23.05 -31.35
CA THR A 73 -37.63 -22.20 -30.52
C THR A 73 -37.35 -20.72 -30.81
N SER A 74 -38.41 -20.06 -31.27
CA SER A 74 -38.81 -18.64 -31.19
C SER A 74 -37.74 -17.58 -31.16
N ASN A 75 -37.68 -16.84 -32.26
CA ASN A 75 -37.26 -15.46 -32.39
C ASN A 75 -38.07 -14.58 -31.40
N ASP A 76 -37.38 -13.92 -30.49
CA ASP A 76 -37.72 -12.61 -30.04
C ASP A 76 -36.51 -11.73 -30.35
N ASP A 77 -36.63 -10.93 -31.38
CA ASP A 77 -35.76 -9.87 -31.82
C ASP A 77 -35.88 -8.72 -30.78
N PRO A 78 -34.85 -8.31 -30.07
CA PRO A 78 -34.96 -7.10 -29.28
C PRO A 78 -35.18 -5.92 -30.22
N GLN A 79 -36.30 -5.25 -30.07
CA GLN A 79 -36.62 -4.03 -30.78
C GLN A 79 -35.47 -3.06 -30.64
N LYS A 80 -34.99 -2.59 -31.78
CA LYS A 80 -34.14 -1.41 -31.90
C LYS A 80 -34.94 -0.21 -31.43
N GLU A 81 -34.73 0.26 -30.21
CA GLU A 81 -35.21 1.58 -29.78
C GLU A 81 -34.55 2.62 -30.68
N THR A 82 -35.37 3.50 -31.21
CA THR A 82 -34.91 4.60 -32.07
C THR A 82 -34.40 5.75 -31.21
N ILE A 83 -33.63 6.66 -31.80
CA ILE A 83 -33.14 7.88 -31.13
C ILE A 83 -34.32 8.69 -30.56
N GLU A 84 -35.50 8.70 -31.24
CA GLU A 84 -36.72 9.35 -30.79
C GLU A 84 -37.26 8.76 -29.47
N ASP A 85 -37.16 7.43 -29.28
CA ASP A 85 -37.58 6.76 -28.02
C ASP A 85 -36.67 7.12 -26.85
N ILE A 86 -35.36 7.36 -27.12
CA ILE A 86 -34.38 7.79 -26.10
C ILE A 86 -34.55 9.27 -25.76
N GLU A 87 -34.88 10.13 -26.73
CA GLU A 87 -35.16 11.54 -26.51
C GLU A 87 -36.50 11.73 -25.77
N GLU A 88 -37.51 10.89 -26.02
CA GLU A 88 -38.79 10.90 -25.31
C GLU A 88 -38.64 10.44 -23.86
N ASP A 89 -37.82 9.39 -23.59
CA ASP A 89 -37.46 8.91 -22.24
C ASP A 89 -36.65 9.96 -21.45
N ILE A 90 -35.71 10.66 -22.09
CA ILE A 90 -34.95 11.75 -21.47
C ILE A 90 -35.86 12.94 -21.18
N GLN A 91 -36.83 13.24 -22.03
CA GLN A 91 -37.81 14.32 -21.84
C GLN A 91 -38.81 13.99 -20.73
N GLU A 92 -39.31 12.75 -20.66
CA GLU A 92 -40.15 12.28 -19.55
C GLU A 92 -39.42 12.24 -18.21
N GLU A 93 -38.13 11.90 -18.19
CA GLU A 93 -37.29 11.96 -16.96
C GLU A 93 -36.98 13.40 -16.56
N ASN A 94 -36.80 14.33 -17.52
CA ASN A 94 -36.63 15.76 -17.21
C ASN A 94 -37.92 16.39 -16.67
N ASP A 95 -39.08 16.06 -17.22
CA ASP A 95 -40.37 16.51 -16.70
C ASP A 95 -40.66 15.90 -15.31
N SER A 96 -40.24 14.65 -15.08
CA SER A 96 -40.31 14.00 -13.77
C SER A 96 -39.33 14.61 -12.74
N LEU A 97 -38.15 15.05 -13.18
CA LEU A 97 -37.18 15.75 -12.35
C LEU A 97 -37.63 17.19 -12.00
N ASP A 98 -38.35 17.86 -12.88
CA ASP A 98 -38.94 19.20 -12.59
C ASP A 98 -40.13 19.14 -11.62
N ASP A 99 -40.92 18.04 -11.63
CA ASP A 99 -41.95 17.76 -10.63
C ASP A 99 -41.40 17.27 -9.28
N MET A 100 -40.17 16.75 -9.23
CA MET A 100 -39.48 16.27 -8.01
C MET A 100 -38.70 17.38 -7.29
N LYS A 101 -38.90 18.66 -7.61
CA LYS A 101 -38.11 19.78 -7.08
C LYS A 101 -38.17 19.96 -5.56
N GLU A 102 -38.96 19.18 -4.83
CA GLU A 102 -39.19 19.47 -3.42
C GLU A 102 -38.61 18.45 -2.38
N ASN A 103 -38.24 17.23 -2.69
CA ASN A 103 -37.69 16.32 -1.62
C ASN A 103 -37.16 14.97 -2.15
N LEU A 104 -36.01 14.90 -2.76
CA LEU A 104 -35.35 13.61 -3.00
C LEU A 104 -34.38 13.29 -1.87
N SER A 105 -34.47 12.07 -1.32
CA SER A 105 -33.50 11.55 -0.37
C SER A 105 -32.16 11.25 -1.05
N HIS A 106 -31.10 11.18 -0.28
CA HIS A 106 -29.75 10.87 -0.78
C HIS A 106 -29.68 9.54 -1.55
N GLU A 107 -30.43 8.51 -1.11
CA GLU A 107 -30.53 7.21 -1.79
C GLU A 107 -31.21 7.30 -3.16
N GLU A 108 -32.20 8.15 -3.33
CA GLU A 108 -32.90 8.38 -4.60
C GLU A 108 -32.04 9.12 -5.63
N ILE A 109 -31.16 10.01 -5.19
CA ILE A 109 -30.16 10.69 -6.05
C ILE A 109 -29.12 9.69 -6.55
N GLU A 110 -28.61 8.80 -5.68
CA GLU A 110 -27.65 7.75 -6.07
C GLU A 110 -28.27 6.76 -7.09
N GLU A 111 -29.52 6.36 -6.89
CA GLU A 111 -30.22 5.44 -7.80
C GLU A 111 -30.43 6.07 -9.18
N ASN A 112 -30.76 7.36 -9.26
CA ASN A 112 -30.92 8.07 -10.52
C ASN A 112 -29.60 8.28 -11.27
N ILE A 113 -28.51 8.59 -10.56
CA ILE A 113 -27.16 8.69 -11.14
C ILE A 113 -26.70 7.33 -11.70
N ASP A 114 -26.96 6.25 -10.98
CA ASP A 114 -26.55 4.91 -11.42
C ASP A 114 -27.38 4.47 -12.64
N ASN A 115 -28.67 4.81 -12.70
CA ASN A 115 -29.54 4.55 -13.85
C ASN A 115 -29.07 5.30 -15.11
N ILE A 116 -28.71 6.58 -15.01
CA ILE A 116 -28.16 7.38 -16.12
C ILE A 116 -26.82 6.76 -16.59
N TYR A 117 -25.96 6.38 -15.65
CA TYR A 117 -24.69 5.71 -15.95
C TYR A 117 -24.89 4.38 -16.70
N GLN A 118 -25.87 3.57 -16.30
CA GLN A 118 -26.17 2.29 -16.95
C GLN A 118 -26.76 2.50 -18.35
N LYS A 119 -27.58 3.53 -18.57
CA LYS A 119 -28.11 3.90 -19.89
C LYS A 119 -26.99 4.35 -20.84
N VAL A 120 -26.08 5.23 -20.39
CA VAL A 120 -24.91 5.69 -21.17
C VAL A 120 -23.96 4.53 -21.50
N LYS A 121 -23.79 3.58 -20.58
CA LYS A 121 -22.95 2.40 -20.78
C LYS A 121 -23.54 1.42 -21.80
N LYS A 122 -24.87 1.37 -21.94
CA LYS A 122 -25.56 0.41 -22.79
C LYS A 122 -25.57 0.83 -24.27
N ASN A 123 -25.56 2.13 -24.58
CA ASN A 123 -25.64 2.66 -25.94
C ASN A 123 -24.63 3.82 -26.20
N PRO A 124 -23.31 3.60 -26.12
CA PRO A 124 -22.31 4.68 -26.22
C PRO A 124 -22.16 5.30 -27.62
N GLU A 125 -22.71 4.69 -28.68
CA GLU A 125 -22.54 5.12 -30.06
C GLU A 125 -23.72 5.95 -30.61
N GLU A 126 -24.85 6.08 -29.89
CA GLU A 126 -26.06 6.74 -30.34
C GLU A 126 -26.25 8.18 -29.80
N ILE A 127 -25.39 8.67 -28.91
CA ILE A 127 -25.48 10.01 -28.34
C ILE A 127 -24.70 11.02 -29.22
N ASN A 128 -25.42 11.77 -30.05
CA ASN A 128 -24.82 12.76 -30.96
C ASN A 128 -24.74 14.18 -30.36
N ASP A 129 -25.42 14.49 -29.27
CA ASP A 129 -25.36 15.79 -28.60
C ASP A 129 -25.20 15.60 -27.07
N LEU A 130 -24.12 16.15 -26.55
CA LEU A 130 -23.74 16.00 -25.12
C LEU A 130 -24.20 17.19 -24.26
N SER A 131 -24.77 18.26 -24.89
CA SER A 131 -25.11 19.49 -24.16
C SER A 131 -26.26 19.27 -23.17
N ASP A 132 -27.23 18.42 -23.49
CA ASP A 132 -28.37 18.11 -22.62
C ASP A 132 -27.97 17.18 -21.46
N VAL A 133 -27.02 16.27 -21.69
CA VAL A 133 -26.47 15.41 -20.62
C VAL A 133 -25.56 16.21 -19.68
N GLU A 134 -24.76 17.14 -20.22
CA GLU A 134 -23.92 18.04 -19.41
C GLU A 134 -24.79 18.97 -18.55
N SER A 135 -25.93 19.55 -19.09
CA SER A 135 -26.82 20.40 -18.29
C SER A 135 -27.58 19.63 -17.20
N ASN A 136 -28.00 18.40 -17.46
CA ASN A 136 -28.65 17.55 -16.46
C ASN A 136 -27.72 17.10 -15.34
N ILE A 137 -26.46 16.77 -15.68
CA ILE A 137 -25.42 16.46 -14.69
C ILE A 137 -25.10 17.69 -13.84
N GLN A 138 -25.06 18.87 -14.41
CA GLN A 138 -24.85 20.13 -13.68
C GLN A 138 -26.00 20.43 -12.71
N VAL A 139 -27.26 20.24 -13.11
CA VAL A 139 -28.43 20.39 -12.24
C VAL A 139 -28.42 19.36 -11.08
N ILE A 140 -28.01 18.11 -11.35
CA ILE A 140 -27.89 17.08 -10.31
C ILE A 140 -26.75 17.42 -9.35
N SER A 141 -25.61 17.95 -9.83
CA SER A 141 -24.49 18.38 -8.99
C SER A 141 -24.83 19.53 -8.06
N GLU A 142 -25.53 20.55 -8.59
CA GLU A 142 -25.99 21.68 -7.78
C GLU A 142 -27.03 21.25 -6.73
N LYS A 143 -27.92 20.31 -7.06
CA LYS A 143 -28.90 19.74 -6.11
C LYS A 143 -28.23 18.83 -5.06
N ALA A 144 -27.27 18.00 -5.42
CA ALA A 144 -26.52 17.18 -4.46
C ALA A 144 -25.73 18.04 -3.46
N LEU A 145 -25.17 19.16 -3.94
CA LEU A 145 -24.50 20.14 -3.07
C LEU A 145 -25.51 20.81 -2.11
N ARG A 146 -26.71 21.18 -2.57
CA ARG A 146 -27.76 21.75 -1.71
C ARG A 146 -28.29 20.73 -0.69
N CYS A 147 -28.53 19.48 -1.08
CA CYS A 147 -29.00 18.43 -0.18
C CYS A 147 -27.96 18.08 0.91
N SER A 148 -26.67 18.13 0.61
CA SER A 148 -25.63 17.93 1.63
C SER A 148 -25.55 19.09 2.62
N VAL A 149 -25.91 20.29 2.23
CA VAL A 149 -26.02 21.47 3.10
C VAL A 149 -27.33 21.42 3.93
N GLU A 150 -28.45 20.97 3.36
CA GLU A 150 -29.74 20.87 4.06
C GLU A 150 -29.80 19.68 5.04
N ALA A 151 -29.14 18.54 4.74
CA ALA A 151 -29.04 17.41 5.67
C ALA A 151 -28.24 17.71 6.95
N LEU A 152 -27.48 18.81 6.98
CA LEU A 152 -26.78 19.32 8.15
C LEU A 152 -27.64 20.29 9.00
N SER A 153 -28.85 20.68 8.51
CA SER A 153 -29.75 21.64 9.17
C SER A 153 -30.91 21.01 9.95
N ASP A 154 -31.09 19.69 9.95
CA ASP A 154 -32.22 19.00 10.60
C ASP A 154 -32.04 18.70 12.09
N ASP A 155 -31.18 19.44 12.80
CA ASP A 155 -31.18 19.44 14.26
C ASP A 155 -32.02 20.62 14.77
N GLU A 156 -33.30 20.34 15.06
CA GLU A 156 -34.27 21.28 15.61
C GLU A 156 -33.86 21.75 17.00
N ASN A 157 -32.93 22.69 17.15
CA ASN A 157 -32.74 23.57 18.28
C ASN A 157 -31.51 24.48 18.13
N ILE A 158 -31.46 25.32 17.13
CA ILE A 158 -30.53 26.46 17.13
C ILE A 158 -31.32 27.71 16.76
N GLU A 159 -31.53 28.58 17.77
CA GLU A 159 -31.97 29.97 17.53
C GLU A 159 -31.00 30.66 16.57
N GLU A 160 -31.59 31.42 15.65
CA GLU A 160 -30.91 32.26 14.66
C GLU A 160 -29.74 33.03 15.27
N SER A 161 -28.53 32.56 15.13
CA SER A 161 -27.31 33.35 15.26
C SER A 161 -26.66 33.45 13.90
N ASN A 162 -26.48 34.69 13.42
CA ASN A 162 -25.90 35.10 12.16
C ASN A 162 -24.61 34.34 11.80
N ALA A 163 -24.73 33.14 11.27
CA ALA A 163 -23.67 32.51 10.53
C ALA A 163 -23.73 33.06 9.10
N TYR A 164 -22.80 33.88 8.70
CA TYR A 164 -22.58 34.24 7.33
C TYR A 164 -22.19 32.97 6.54
N ILE A 165 -23.17 32.35 5.92
CA ILE A 165 -22.93 31.40 4.84
C ILE A 165 -22.90 32.26 3.58
N ALA A 166 -21.73 32.55 3.08
CA ALA A 166 -21.52 33.18 1.79
C ALA A 166 -21.88 32.18 0.67
N THR A 167 -23.15 31.99 0.38
CA THR A 167 -23.61 31.06 -0.66
C THR A 167 -24.54 31.67 -1.71
N GLU A 168 -24.94 32.92 -1.60
CA GLU A 168 -25.81 33.53 -2.59
C GLU A 168 -25.15 34.56 -3.51
N ASP A 169 -23.92 34.98 -3.29
CA ASP A 169 -23.30 36.11 -4.01
C ASP A 169 -21.96 35.79 -4.70
N VAL A 170 -21.60 34.54 -4.93
CA VAL A 170 -20.34 34.20 -5.63
C VAL A 170 -20.61 33.17 -6.72
N GLU A 171 -20.42 33.56 -7.97
CA GLU A 171 -20.41 32.64 -9.11
C GLU A 171 -18.99 32.15 -9.38
N TYR A 172 -18.81 30.84 -9.50
CA TYR A 172 -17.52 30.24 -9.85
C TYR A 172 -17.56 29.75 -11.30
N HIS A 173 -16.57 30.12 -12.09
CA HIS A 173 -16.35 29.53 -13.39
C HIS A 173 -14.88 29.20 -13.62
N VAL A 174 -14.62 28.28 -14.53
CA VAL A 174 -13.28 27.82 -14.85
C VAL A 174 -12.89 28.37 -16.21
N GLU A 175 -11.78 29.13 -16.26
CA GLU A 175 -11.17 29.60 -17.49
C GLU A 175 -9.91 28.81 -17.78
N SER A 176 -9.61 28.59 -19.07
CA SER A 176 -8.36 27.97 -19.48
C SER A 176 -7.56 28.92 -20.34
N GLU A 177 -6.36 29.27 -19.91
CA GLU A 177 -5.42 30.08 -20.68
C GLU A 177 -4.13 29.27 -20.94
N GLY A 178 -3.98 28.72 -22.15
CA GLY A 178 -2.89 27.82 -22.49
C GLY A 178 -3.03 26.45 -21.81
N ASP A 179 -2.01 26.03 -21.08
CA ASP A 179 -2.01 24.78 -20.30
C ASP A 179 -2.43 24.99 -18.82
N SER A 180 -2.85 26.19 -18.45
CA SER A 180 -3.24 26.57 -17.09
C SER A 180 -4.76 26.60 -16.94
N VAL A 181 -5.25 26.14 -15.81
CA VAL A 181 -6.68 26.22 -15.43
C VAL A 181 -6.81 27.29 -14.36
N ILE A 182 -7.67 28.26 -14.58
CA ILE A 182 -7.92 29.37 -13.66
C ILE A 182 -9.35 29.19 -13.11
N LEU A 183 -9.50 29.13 -11.81
CA LEU A 183 -10.79 29.25 -11.16
C LEU A 183 -11.05 30.73 -10.88
N VAL A 184 -12.09 31.27 -11.46
CA VAL A 184 -12.51 32.65 -11.27
C VAL A 184 -13.73 32.65 -10.34
N ALA A 185 -13.63 33.40 -9.24
CA ALA A 185 -14.74 33.68 -8.36
C ALA A 185 -15.24 35.10 -8.64
N GLU A 186 -16.45 35.25 -9.16
CA GLU A 186 -17.11 36.53 -9.34
C GLU A 186 -18.03 36.83 -8.14
N TYR A 187 -17.80 37.95 -7.49
CA TYR A 187 -18.60 38.39 -6.35
C TYR A 187 -19.69 39.37 -6.84
N SER A 188 -20.80 39.44 -6.13
CA SER A 188 -21.93 40.31 -6.45
C SER A 188 -21.59 41.82 -6.50
N ASP A 189 -20.40 42.20 -6.00
CA ASP A 189 -19.88 43.58 -6.06
C ASP A 189 -19.04 43.87 -7.31
N GLU A 190 -19.08 43.01 -8.33
CA GLU A 190 -18.28 43.06 -9.58
C GLU A 190 -16.73 42.92 -9.33
N THR A 191 -16.30 42.46 -8.17
CA THR A 191 -14.90 42.08 -7.96
C THR A 191 -14.65 40.64 -8.41
N THR A 192 -13.69 40.45 -9.29
CA THR A 192 -13.21 39.13 -9.70
C THR A 192 -11.94 38.80 -8.95
N LYS A 193 -11.86 37.59 -8.41
CA LYS A 193 -10.64 37.04 -7.82
C LYS A 193 -10.23 35.80 -8.62
N GLU A 194 -9.08 35.92 -9.28
CA GLU A 194 -8.49 34.80 -10.01
C GLU A 194 -7.63 33.97 -9.06
N VAL A 195 -7.94 32.70 -8.95
CA VAL A 195 -7.08 31.74 -8.27
C VAL A 195 -6.40 30.90 -9.35
N LEU A 196 -5.13 31.15 -9.59
CA LEU A 196 -4.34 30.36 -10.53
C LEU A 196 -4.20 28.95 -9.95
N ILE A 197 -4.95 28.02 -10.50
CA ILE A 197 -4.79 26.61 -10.18
C ILE A 197 -3.62 26.13 -11.03
N TYR A 198 -2.46 26.00 -10.39
CA TYR A 198 -1.30 25.45 -11.07
C TYR A 198 -1.64 24.10 -11.68
N ASP A 199 -1.58 24.10 -13.03
CA ASP A 199 -1.17 23.03 -13.89
C ASP A 199 -1.42 21.59 -13.36
N GLU A 200 -1.96 20.73 -14.19
CA GLU A 200 -2.11 19.27 -14.14
C GLU A 200 -1.69 18.47 -12.88
N GLN A 201 -1.06 19.12 -11.88
CA GLN A 201 -0.85 18.62 -10.50
C GLN A 201 -2.18 18.40 -9.77
N LEU A 202 -3.26 18.81 -10.39
CA LEU A 202 -4.66 18.64 -9.99
C LEU A 202 -5.15 17.19 -9.84
N ALA A 203 -4.31 16.23 -10.11
CA ALA A 203 -4.68 14.84 -9.87
C ALA A 203 -4.67 14.44 -8.39
N ASN A 204 -4.21 15.32 -7.49
CA ASN A 204 -4.34 15.12 -6.06
C ASN A 204 -5.34 16.15 -5.49
N GLU A 205 -6.62 15.90 -5.72
CA GLU A 205 -7.74 16.81 -5.39
C GLU A 205 -7.76 17.24 -3.92
N LEU A 206 -7.32 16.36 -3.01
CA LEU A 206 -7.23 16.68 -1.57
C LEU A 206 -6.22 17.82 -1.27
N GLU A 207 -5.04 17.82 -1.91
CA GLU A 207 -4.05 18.90 -1.70
C GLU A 207 -4.53 20.23 -2.24
N GLN A 208 -5.36 20.21 -3.27
CA GLN A 208 -5.93 21.41 -3.85
C GLN A 208 -7.07 21.99 -3.06
N GLU A 209 -7.94 21.14 -2.49
CA GLU A 209 -8.99 21.61 -1.59
C GLU A 209 -8.37 22.22 -0.33
N GLU A 210 -7.32 21.63 0.24
CA GLU A 210 -6.56 22.22 1.34
C GLU A 210 -5.95 23.57 0.95
N PHE A 211 -5.27 23.62 -0.21
CA PHE A 211 -4.65 24.87 -0.71
C PHE A 211 -5.70 25.94 -1.02
N LYS A 212 -6.78 25.59 -1.71
CA LYS A 212 -7.89 26.49 -2.05
C LYS A 212 -8.55 27.04 -0.78
N ALA A 213 -8.90 26.18 0.16
CA ALA A 213 -9.55 26.59 1.40
C ALA A 213 -8.65 27.51 2.25
N ASN A 214 -7.36 27.20 2.37
CA ASN A 214 -6.41 28.07 3.08
C ASN A 214 -6.26 29.43 2.41
N TYR A 215 -6.25 29.47 1.08
CA TYR A 215 -6.18 30.73 0.32
C TYR A 215 -7.45 31.57 0.48
N GLU A 216 -8.64 30.97 0.36
CA GLU A 216 -9.91 31.65 0.56
C GLU A 216 -10.07 32.20 1.98
N ASN A 217 -9.69 31.39 3.00
CA ASN A 217 -9.69 31.84 4.38
C ASN A 217 -8.72 33.01 4.61
N ALA A 218 -7.56 33.01 3.95
CA ALA A 218 -6.60 34.09 4.00
C ALA A 218 -7.16 35.41 3.43
N LEU A 219 -8.04 35.35 2.44
CA LEU A 219 -8.67 36.53 1.85
C LEU A 219 -9.79 37.13 2.72
N ASN A 220 -10.40 36.34 3.61
CA ASN A 220 -11.56 36.73 4.42
C ASN A 220 -11.21 36.97 5.88
N PHE A 221 -9.94 37.20 6.23
CA PHE A 221 -9.54 37.46 7.60
C PHE A 221 -10.08 38.80 8.10
N GLU A 222 -10.90 38.76 9.16
CA GLU A 222 -11.44 39.93 9.83
C GLU A 222 -10.52 40.39 10.97
N TYR A 223 -10.13 41.67 10.95
CA TYR A 223 -9.39 42.30 12.02
C TYR A 223 -10.32 42.84 13.09
N LEU A 224 -10.00 42.65 14.37
CA LEU A 224 -10.78 43.23 15.46
C LEU A 224 -10.62 44.73 15.51
N VAL A 225 -11.71 45.43 15.74
CA VAL A 225 -11.72 46.91 15.87
C VAL A 225 -11.36 47.29 17.28
N LYS A 226 -10.23 47.97 17.44
CA LYS A 226 -9.78 48.51 18.73
C LYS A 226 -10.70 49.63 19.24
N LYS A 227 -10.80 49.71 20.60
CA LYS A 227 -11.58 50.73 21.28
C LYS A 227 -10.75 51.90 21.79
N THR A 228 -9.41 51.73 21.88
CA THR A 228 -8.47 52.73 22.41
C THR A 228 -7.30 52.96 21.47
N ASP A 229 -6.47 54.00 21.71
CA ASP A 229 -5.24 54.26 21.00
C ASP A 229 -4.00 53.58 21.63
N ALA A 230 -4.17 52.77 22.70
CA ALA A 230 -3.09 52.02 23.33
C ALA A 230 -2.46 50.99 22.34
N ASN A 231 -1.24 50.56 22.59
CA ASN A 231 -0.59 49.59 21.75
C ASN A 231 -1.30 48.25 21.77
N TYR A 232 -1.80 47.86 22.94
CA TYR A 232 -2.49 46.58 23.13
C TYR A 232 -3.80 46.78 23.86
N GLU A 233 -4.80 45.91 23.50
CA GLU A 233 -6.05 45.81 24.28
C GLU A 233 -6.21 44.38 24.75
N ILE A 234 -6.67 44.23 25.99
CA ILE A 234 -7.06 42.98 26.58
C ILE A 234 -8.55 42.81 26.35
N VAL A 235 -8.94 41.69 25.81
CA VAL A 235 -10.30 41.34 25.42
C VAL A 235 -10.63 39.94 25.91
N GLU A 236 -11.88 39.69 26.28
CA GLU A 236 -12.39 38.32 26.49
C GLU A 236 -12.93 37.75 25.20
N ALA A 237 -12.52 36.57 24.87
CA ALA A 237 -13.03 35.79 23.73
C ALA A 237 -14.11 34.81 24.22
N TYR A 238 -15.23 34.78 23.52
CA TYR A 238 -16.36 33.88 23.73
C TYR A 238 -16.46 32.83 22.61
N SER A 239 -17.11 31.71 22.94
CA SER A 239 -17.23 30.58 22.01
C SER A 239 -18.08 30.85 20.75
N ASP A 240 -18.85 31.94 20.77
CA ASP A 240 -19.66 32.43 19.62
C ASP A 240 -18.86 33.32 18.64
N GLY A 241 -17.55 33.50 18.88
CA GLY A 241 -16.67 34.33 18.08
C GLY A 241 -16.63 35.80 18.50
N ASN A 242 -17.45 36.22 19.50
CA ASN A 242 -17.46 37.57 19.97
C ASN A 242 -16.30 37.85 20.93
N PHE A 243 -15.96 39.14 21.06
CA PHE A 243 -14.95 39.66 21.98
C PHE A 243 -15.51 40.82 22.80
N SER A 244 -15.18 40.90 24.08
CA SER A 244 -15.49 42.05 24.90
C SER A 244 -14.21 42.70 25.46
N TYR A 245 -14.16 44.04 25.45
CA TYR A 245 -13.03 44.82 25.96
C TYR A 245 -12.94 44.72 27.48
N ILE A 246 -11.72 44.51 28.02
CA ILE A 246 -11.41 44.52 29.44
C ILE A 246 -10.60 45.78 29.77
N GLU A 247 -9.36 45.86 29.31
CA GLU A 247 -8.38 46.90 29.64
C GLU A 247 -7.43 47.14 28.47
N SER A 248 -6.49 48.10 28.61
CA SER A 248 -5.46 48.39 27.64
C SER A 248 -4.08 48.49 28.26
N ALA A 249 -3.02 48.25 27.50
CA ALA A 249 -1.63 48.29 27.95
C ALA A 249 -0.71 48.89 26.85
N ASP A 250 0.42 49.41 27.28
CA ASP A 250 1.43 49.97 26.37
C ASP A 250 2.48 48.93 25.89
N THR A 251 2.65 47.85 26.69
CA THR A 251 3.61 46.77 26.36
C THR A 251 2.95 45.42 26.30
N ILE A 252 3.55 44.52 25.50
CA ILE A 252 3.00 43.16 25.37
C ILE A 252 3.12 42.37 26.68
N GLU A 253 4.17 42.58 27.45
CA GLU A 253 4.41 41.93 28.73
C GLU A 253 3.34 42.33 29.76
N GLU A 254 2.98 43.63 29.82
CA GLU A 254 1.91 44.15 30.68
C GLU A 254 0.56 43.58 30.24
N ALA A 255 0.25 43.61 28.95
CA ALA A 255 -0.98 43.07 28.39
C ALA A 255 -1.15 41.57 28.70
N MET A 256 -0.09 40.78 28.51
CA MET A 256 -0.07 39.35 28.84
C MET A 256 -0.28 39.10 30.36
N SER A 257 0.29 39.95 31.21
CA SER A 257 0.10 39.85 32.69
C SER A 257 -1.33 40.10 33.09
N ILE A 258 -1.97 41.16 32.54
CA ILE A 258 -3.36 41.48 32.78
C ILE A 258 -4.26 40.34 32.31
N ALA A 259 -4.06 39.86 31.09
CA ALA A 259 -4.84 38.74 30.53
C ALA A 259 -4.71 37.45 31.39
N LEU A 260 -3.53 37.20 31.97
CA LEU A 260 -3.33 36.04 32.85
C LEU A 260 -4.01 36.22 34.20
N ASP A 261 -4.02 37.44 34.75
CA ASP A 261 -4.69 37.76 36.03
C ASP A 261 -6.23 37.71 35.91
N GLU A 262 -6.78 38.02 34.75
CA GLU A 262 -8.21 37.98 34.43
C GLU A 262 -8.75 36.58 34.08
N TYR A 263 -7.86 35.61 33.85
CA TYR A 263 -8.28 34.26 33.42
C TYR A 263 -8.87 33.46 34.59
N GLU A 264 -10.17 33.14 34.52
CA GLU A 264 -10.86 32.28 35.47
C GLU A 264 -11.12 30.87 34.94
N ASP A 265 -11.67 30.74 33.76
CA ASP A 265 -11.97 29.45 33.08
C ASP A 265 -12.11 29.60 31.55
N ASP A 266 -12.37 28.49 30.86
CA ASP A 266 -12.45 28.46 29.38
C ASP A 266 -13.80 28.97 28.82
N SER A 267 -14.73 29.47 29.63
CA SER A 267 -16.00 30.04 29.15
C SER A 267 -15.83 31.43 28.55
N ALA A 268 -14.90 32.22 29.12
CA ALA A 268 -14.46 33.50 28.59
C ALA A 268 -12.93 33.56 28.71
N ILE A 269 -12.22 33.56 27.59
CA ILE A 269 -10.76 33.44 27.56
C ILE A 269 -10.14 34.80 27.30
N PRO A 270 -9.36 35.36 28.24
CA PRO A 270 -8.64 36.61 28.04
C PRO A 270 -7.58 36.50 26.92
N CYS A 271 -7.59 37.46 26.02
CA CYS A 271 -6.73 37.58 24.87
C CYS A 271 -6.11 38.98 24.80
N VAL A 272 -5.04 39.11 24.08
CA VAL A 272 -4.42 40.38 23.72
C VAL A 272 -4.54 40.60 22.21
N ILE A 273 -5.06 41.76 21.81
CA ILE A 273 -5.02 42.22 20.43
C ILE A 273 -4.01 43.37 20.31
N ASP A 274 -3.31 43.43 19.20
CA ASP A 274 -2.32 44.45 18.95
C ASP A 274 -2.88 45.66 18.16
N ASN A 275 -1.98 46.57 17.75
CA ASN A 275 -2.31 47.76 16.96
C ASN A 275 -2.99 47.47 15.61
N TYR A 276 -2.85 46.25 15.10
CA TYR A 276 -3.41 45.84 13.83
C TYR A 276 -4.76 45.11 13.99
N GLY A 277 -5.26 44.94 15.22
CA GLY A 277 -6.49 44.19 15.51
C GLY A 277 -6.34 42.68 15.46
N VAL A 278 -5.11 42.16 15.53
CA VAL A 278 -4.81 40.72 15.49
C VAL A 278 -4.71 40.16 16.89
N VAL A 279 -5.30 39.01 17.14
CA VAL A 279 -5.10 38.29 18.41
C VAL A 279 -3.70 37.73 18.42
N VAL A 280 -2.87 38.25 19.32
CA VAL A 280 -1.43 37.91 19.40
C VAL A 280 -1.08 37.10 20.64
N TYR A 281 -1.97 37.03 21.62
CA TYR A 281 -1.81 36.20 22.83
C TYR A 281 -3.18 35.77 23.37
N SER A 282 -3.21 34.60 23.96
CA SER A 282 -4.34 34.12 24.76
C SER A 282 -3.84 33.18 25.87
N THR A 283 -4.48 33.18 27.00
CA THR A 283 -4.11 32.36 28.18
C THR A 283 -4.25 30.86 27.90
N ASN A 284 -5.23 30.48 27.06
CA ASN A 284 -5.40 29.12 26.60
C ASN A 284 -5.71 29.15 25.09
N ALA A 285 -4.82 28.59 24.24
CA ALA A 285 -4.88 28.83 22.82
C ALA A 285 -4.29 27.74 21.94
N MET A 286 -4.74 27.76 20.68
CA MET A 286 -4.06 27.21 19.52
C MET A 286 -3.37 28.33 18.73
N ALA A 287 -2.37 27.97 17.93
CA ALA A 287 -1.82 28.82 16.88
C ALA A 287 -2.45 28.42 15.54
N ARG A 288 -2.79 29.43 14.74
CA ARG A 288 -3.17 29.26 13.34
C ARG A 288 -2.04 29.77 12.46
N PHE A 289 -1.59 28.95 11.50
CA PHE A 289 -0.59 29.35 10.51
C PHE A 289 -1.19 30.32 9.51
N PHE A 290 -1.10 31.59 9.82
CA PHE A 290 -1.73 32.66 9.08
C PHE A 290 -0.79 33.85 9.01
N LYS A 291 0.02 33.89 7.97
CA LYS A 291 1.14 34.83 7.87
C LYS A 291 0.69 36.25 7.57
N HIS A 292 1.28 37.20 8.27
CA HIS A 292 1.10 38.63 8.05
C HIS A 292 2.45 39.31 7.87
N THR A 293 2.48 40.36 7.05
CA THR A 293 3.63 41.25 6.88
C THR A 293 3.16 42.70 6.92
N ASN A 294 3.69 43.48 7.88
CA ASN A 294 3.27 44.85 8.13
C ASN A 294 1.75 45.02 8.36
N GLY A 295 1.16 44.12 9.11
CA GLY A 295 -0.27 44.10 9.44
C GLY A 295 -1.21 43.70 8.31
N LYS A 296 -0.70 43.10 7.24
CA LYS A 296 -1.51 42.61 6.13
C LYS A 296 -1.23 41.14 5.89
N VAL A 297 -2.26 40.40 5.51
CA VAL A 297 -2.14 39.00 5.11
C VAL A 297 -1.07 38.85 4.04
N ASP A 298 -0.18 37.88 4.23
CA ASP A 298 0.95 37.59 3.36
C ASP A 298 0.88 36.12 2.92
N ASN A 299 0.61 35.89 1.65
CA ASN A 299 0.51 34.56 1.06
C ASN A 299 1.88 33.96 0.68
N SER A 300 3.00 34.56 1.12
CA SER A 300 4.31 33.97 0.92
C SER A 300 4.52 32.71 1.75
N ASN A 301 5.03 31.67 1.14
CA ASN A 301 4.70 30.28 1.40
C ASN A 301 5.42 29.59 2.56
N VAL A 302 6.49 30.11 3.13
CA VAL A 302 7.32 29.35 4.08
C VAL A 302 7.36 30.02 5.44
N THR A 303 7.01 29.25 6.47
CA THR A 303 7.19 29.62 7.87
C THR A 303 8.42 28.90 8.42
N MET A 304 9.33 29.65 9.04
CA MET A 304 10.54 29.09 9.66
C MET A 304 10.25 28.68 11.11
N LEU A 305 10.77 27.51 11.48
CA LEU A 305 10.68 26.97 12.83
C LEU A 305 12.06 26.97 13.49
N TYR A 306 12.22 27.81 14.50
CA TYR A 306 13.49 28.08 15.16
C TYR A 306 13.69 27.22 16.41
N GLN A 307 14.93 26.90 16.72
CA GLN A 307 15.28 26.16 17.94
C GLN A 307 15.10 27.01 19.19
N ASN A 308 15.46 28.30 19.12
CA ASN A 308 15.51 29.20 20.26
C ASN A 308 14.40 30.28 20.21
N SER A 309 13.96 30.73 21.38
CA SER A 309 12.92 31.76 21.53
C SER A 309 13.29 33.13 20.97
N ASN A 310 14.60 33.42 20.76
CA ASN A 310 15.09 34.62 20.10
C ASN A 310 15.14 34.46 18.57
N LEU A 311 14.42 33.48 18.02
CA LEU A 311 14.33 33.20 16.60
C LEU A 311 15.71 32.95 15.95
N SER A 312 16.56 32.19 16.64
CA SER A 312 17.87 31.75 16.13
C SER A 312 17.94 30.21 16.08
N GLY A 313 18.89 29.69 15.28
CA GLY A 313 19.04 28.25 15.09
C GLY A 313 17.90 27.67 14.28
N ILE A 314 17.81 28.05 12.99
CA ILE A 314 16.82 27.48 12.06
C ILE A 314 17.12 25.99 11.91
N THR A 315 16.17 25.16 12.27
CA THR A 315 16.31 23.70 12.13
C THR A 315 15.24 23.09 11.24
N ASN A 316 14.10 23.76 11.08
CA ASN A 316 12.99 23.27 10.29
C ASN A 316 12.16 24.40 9.67
N TYR A 317 11.26 24.03 8.79
CA TYR A 317 10.33 24.95 8.11
C TYR A 317 9.04 24.21 7.75
N THR A 318 7.97 24.96 7.51
CA THR A 318 6.69 24.44 7.02
C THR A 318 6.07 25.42 6.04
N ASN A 319 5.12 24.95 5.25
CA ASN A 319 4.32 25.80 4.37
C ASN A 319 2.90 25.86 4.95
N HIS A 320 2.39 27.05 5.22
CA HIS A 320 1.09 27.28 5.83
C HIS A 320 -0.08 26.80 4.97
N ASN A 321 0.11 26.57 3.68
CA ASN A 321 -0.93 26.02 2.81
C ASN A 321 -1.25 24.54 3.11
N TYR A 322 -0.39 23.85 3.87
CA TYR A 322 -0.58 22.44 4.24
C TYR A 322 -0.86 22.22 5.73
N VAL A 323 -0.87 23.27 6.53
CA VAL A 323 -1.11 23.20 7.97
C VAL A 323 -1.77 24.48 8.45
N ASP A 324 -2.96 24.40 9.04
CA ASP A 324 -3.65 25.55 9.61
C ASP A 324 -3.40 25.64 11.11
N ASP A 325 -3.45 24.52 11.84
CA ASP A 325 -3.45 24.51 13.30
C ASP A 325 -2.21 23.88 13.95
N ALA A 326 -1.84 24.43 15.13
CA ALA A 326 -0.82 23.85 16.00
C ALA A 326 -1.07 24.21 17.47
N PRO A 327 -0.77 23.31 18.43
CA PRO A 327 -0.87 23.63 19.87
C PRO A 327 0.21 24.63 20.28
N VAL A 328 -0.19 25.64 21.06
CA VAL A 328 0.71 26.60 21.69
C VAL A 328 1.31 25.98 22.95
N ILE A 329 2.65 25.89 22.99
CA ILE A 329 3.40 25.30 24.09
C ILE A 329 3.98 26.38 25.00
N GLU A 330 4.58 27.40 24.44
CA GLU A 330 5.20 28.54 25.13
C GLU A 330 4.97 29.79 24.30
N ASP A 331 4.80 30.95 24.99
CA ASP A 331 4.64 32.26 24.37
C ASP A 331 5.44 33.30 25.16
N ASN A 332 6.25 34.09 24.46
CA ASN A 332 7.03 35.16 25.07
C ASN A 332 6.63 36.57 24.59
N GLY A 333 5.47 36.71 23.97
CA GLY A 333 4.95 37.94 23.40
C GLY A 333 5.39 38.20 21.95
N ASN A 334 6.65 37.98 21.61
CA ASN A 334 7.21 38.24 20.27
C ASN A 334 7.49 36.98 19.47
N ALA A 335 7.43 35.83 20.11
CA ALA A 335 7.55 34.52 19.48
C ALA A 335 6.71 33.48 20.24
N VAL A 336 6.23 32.49 19.53
CA VAL A 336 5.44 31.41 20.08
C VAL A 336 6.07 30.06 19.72
N ARG A 337 6.11 29.13 20.68
CA ARG A 337 6.55 27.77 20.45
C ARG A 337 5.36 26.87 20.18
N VAL A 338 5.38 26.21 19.06
CA VAL A 338 4.31 25.33 18.57
C VAL A 338 4.82 23.93 18.30
N MET A 339 3.92 22.96 18.18
CA MET A 339 4.25 21.62 17.68
C MET A 339 3.64 21.42 16.29
N VAL A 340 4.49 21.12 15.31
CA VAL A 340 4.10 20.81 13.94
C VAL A 340 4.59 19.41 13.61
N ASN A 341 3.68 18.47 13.45
CA ASN A 341 3.94 17.06 13.15
C ASN A 341 5.19 16.50 13.83
N GLY A 342 5.21 16.58 15.17
CA GLY A 342 6.27 16.09 16.05
C GLY A 342 7.42 17.08 16.35
N TYR A 343 7.61 18.12 15.55
CA TYR A 343 8.65 19.12 15.80
C TYR A 343 8.14 20.26 16.68
N LYS A 344 8.85 20.55 17.78
CA LYS A 344 8.59 21.69 18.66
C LYS A 344 9.51 22.85 18.28
N GLY A 345 8.99 23.88 17.62
CA GLY A 345 9.76 25.01 17.14
C GLY A 345 9.15 26.34 17.54
N TRP A 346 10.00 27.36 17.62
CA TRP A 346 9.59 28.75 17.81
C TRP A 346 9.31 29.38 16.44
N THR A 347 8.27 30.23 16.37
CA THR A 347 7.93 30.98 15.16
C THR A 347 7.57 32.42 15.50
N LYS A 348 7.57 33.29 14.49
CA LYS A 348 7.58 34.74 14.68
C LYS A 348 6.19 35.29 15.00
N LYS A 349 6.14 36.23 15.97
CA LYS A 349 5.04 37.14 16.26
C LYS A 349 5.59 38.50 16.60
N ASP A 350 6.04 39.27 15.60
CA ASP A 350 6.56 40.63 15.84
C ASP A 350 5.39 41.61 15.85
N THR A 351 4.82 41.81 17.05
CA THR A 351 3.66 42.67 17.28
C THR A 351 3.93 44.15 16.97
N ASN A 352 5.20 44.59 17.04
CA ASN A 352 5.56 45.97 16.77
C ASN A 352 5.55 46.31 15.29
N THR A 353 5.86 45.34 14.44
CA THR A 353 5.89 45.52 12.97
C THR A 353 4.68 44.91 12.28
N GLY A 354 3.79 44.22 13.02
CA GLY A 354 2.68 43.49 12.42
C GLY A 354 3.14 42.34 11.54
N THR A 355 4.28 41.71 11.85
CA THR A 355 4.81 40.59 11.06
C THR A 355 4.73 39.29 11.85
N TYR A 356 3.78 38.44 11.47
CA TYR A 356 3.49 37.16 12.12
C TYR A 356 3.62 36.01 11.15
N ASP A 357 4.09 34.87 11.61
CA ASP A 357 3.97 33.59 10.91
C ASP A 357 2.73 32.81 11.39
N VAL A 358 2.20 33.15 12.57
CA VAL A 358 0.99 32.59 13.16
C VAL A 358 0.16 33.66 13.85
N VAL A 359 -1.14 33.49 13.89
CA VAL A 359 -2.07 34.21 14.75
C VAL A 359 -2.55 33.29 15.86
N ILE A 360 -3.07 33.86 16.94
CA ILE A 360 -3.51 33.08 18.10
C ILE A 360 -5.03 32.93 18.07
N VAL A 361 -5.49 31.68 18.25
CA VAL A 361 -6.90 31.33 18.32
C VAL A 361 -7.22 30.89 19.75
N PRO A 362 -8.09 31.61 20.50
CA PRO A 362 -8.53 31.20 21.80
C PRO A 362 -9.15 29.81 21.77
N MET A 363 -8.92 28.99 22.81
CA MET A 363 -9.31 27.59 22.83
C MET A 363 -10.82 27.39 22.65
N ASN A 364 -11.66 28.27 23.17
CA ASN A 364 -13.12 28.21 23.04
C ASN A 364 -13.62 28.59 21.63
N GLN A 365 -12.76 29.14 20.75
CA GLN A 365 -13.03 29.43 19.33
C GLN A 365 -12.31 28.45 18.40
N ALA A 366 -11.48 27.55 18.93
CA ALA A 366 -10.82 26.48 18.17
C ALA A 366 -11.79 25.28 17.97
N THR A 367 -12.81 25.50 17.14
CA THR A 367 -13.96 24.58 16.99
C THR A 367 -13.70 23.44 16.01
N ASN A 368 -12.69 23.58 15.14
CA ASN A 368 -12.37 22.61 14.09
C ASN A 368 -10.88 22.20 14.05
N PRO A 369 -10.28 21.78 15.17
CA PRO A 369 -8.88 21.36 15.18
C PRO A 369 -8.67 20.05 14.42
N SER A 370 -7.45 19.81 13.91
CA SER A 370 -7.03 18.55 13.32
C SER A 370 -7.13 17.39 14.31
N TYR A 371 -7.55 16.20 13.83
CA TYR A 371 -7.73 15.01 14.67
C TYR A 371 -7.53 13.71 13.89
N TYR A 372 -7.26 12.64 14.63
CA TYR A 372 -7.29 11.27 14.12
C TYR A 372 -8.59 10.58 14.54
N THR A 373 -9.08 9.67 13.70
CA THR A 373 -10.21 8.80 14.00
C THR A 373 -10.01 7.41 13.44
N VAL A 374 -10.82 6.46 13.86
CA VAL A 374 -10.82 5.09 13.33
C VAL A 374 -12.07 4.87 12.50
N ASN A 375 -11.90 4.37 11.28
CA ASN A 375 -12.99 3.99 10.41
C ASN A 375 -12.70 2.62 9.79
N ASN A 376 -13.53 1.62 10.08
CA ASN A 376 -13.37 0.23 9.62
C ASN A 376 -11.96 -0.33 9.91
N GLY A 377 -11.40 -0.05 11.10
CA GLY A 377 -10.07 -0.48 11.52
C GLY A 377 -8.92 0.27 10.86
N GLN A 378 -9.18 1.27 10.06
CA GLN A 378 -8.21 2.14 9.43
C GLN A 378 -8.05 3.43 10.26
N LEU A 379 -6.82 3.86 10.44
CA LEU A 379 -6.52 5.15 11.04
C LEU A 379 -6.67 6.23 9.97
N GLN A 380 -7.52 7.22 10.26
CA GLN A 380 -7.75 8.38 9.42
C GLN A 380 -7.25 9.63 10.14
N HIS A 381 -6.67 10.56 9.40
CA HIS A 381 -6.24 11.88 9.85
C HIS A 381 -7.09 12.93 9.14
N TYR A 382 -7.85 13.71 9.93
CA TYR A 382 -8.51 14.92 9.49
C TYR A 382 -7.55 16.08 9.68
N ILE A 383 -7.22 16.80 8.63
CA ILE A 383 -6.35 17.98 8.62
C ILE A 383 -7.25 19.17 8.35
N THR A 384 -7.35 20.08 9.32
CA THR A 384 -8.15 21.29 9.17
C THR A 384 -7.49 22.29 8.22
N THR A 385 -8.34 23.02 7.51
CA THR A 385 -7.94 24.19 6.68
C THR A 385 -8.45 25.50 7.31
N ASP A 386 -9.29 25.40 8.35
CA ASP A 386 -9.73 26.51 9.17
C ASP A 386 -10.11 25.97 10.58
N ILE A 387 -9.25 26.28 11.55
CA ILE A 387 -9.47 25.84 12.94
C ILE A 387 -10.70 26.49 13.58
N THR A 388 -11.16 27.63 13.08
CA THR A 388 -12.32 28.37 13.60
C THR A 388 -13.64 28.00 12.93
N ALA A 389 -13.60 27.22 11.86
CA ALA A 389 -14.80 26.77 11.16
C ALA A 389 -15.66 25.83 12.03
N LYS A 390 -16.88 25.56 11.60
CA LYS A 390 -17.70 24.51 12.21
C LYS A 390 -16.97 23.16 12.13
N SER A 391 -16.96 22.43 13.22
CA SER A 391 -16.23 21.16 13.33
C SER A 391 -16.53 20.19 12.18
N GLY A 392 -15.48 19.79 11.46
CA GLY A 392 -15.53 18.85 10.34
C GLY A 392 -16.02 19.44 9.00
N THR A 393 -16.19 20.76 8.89
CA THR A 393 -16.70 21.41 7.66
C THR A 393 -15.59 22.03 6.79
N SER A 394 -14.40 22.26 7.35
CA SER A 394 -13.28 22.87 6.62
C SER A 394 -12.03 22.07 6.88
N GLY A 395 -11.65 21.21 5.93
CA GLY A 395 -10.50 20.32 6.02
C GLY A 395 -10.68 19.07 5.18
N SER A 396 -9.64 18.25 5.14
CA SER A 396 -9.62 16.99 4.41
C SER A 396 -9.36 15.80 5.34
N ILE A 397 -9.86 14.63 4.97
CA ILE A 397 -9.62 13.39 5.71
C ILE A 397 -8.81 12.42 4.86
N ARG A 398 -7.75 11.87 5.43
CA ARG A 398 -6.86 10.91 4.75
C ARG A 398 -6.72 9.63 5.56
N THR A 399 -6.82 8.49 4.89
CA THR A 399 -6.52 7.20 5.53
C THR A 399 -5.02 6.99 5.54
N VAL A 400 -4.41 6.94 6.74
CA VAL A 400 -2.96 6.93 6.91
C VAL A 400 -2.36 5.57 7.25
N GLY A 401 -3.18 4.58 7.60
CA GLY A 401 -2.68 3.25 7.91
C GLY A 401 -3.67 2.37 8.69
N VAL A 402 -3.12 1.37 9.37
CA VAL A 402 -3.89 0.47 10.25
C VAL A 402 -4.06 1.12 11.61
N ALA A 403 -5.29 1.19 12.11
CA ALA A 403 -5.55 1.72 13.44
C ALA A 403 -5.01 0.79 14.54
N PRO A 404 -4.32 1.32 15.55
CA PRO A 404 -3.92 0.53 16.70
C PRO A 404 -5.17 0.14 17.54
N SER A 405 -5.16 -1.06 18.11
CA SER A 405 -6.32 -1.68 18.75
C SER A 405 -6.85 -0.95 19.99
N TYR A 406 -6.11 -0.02 20.54
CA TYR A 406 -6.54 0.79 21.70
C TYR A 406 -7.31 2.06 21.31
N LEU A 407 -7.36 2.42 20.03
CA LEU A 407 -8.22 3.48 19.51
C LEU A 407 -9.58 2.88 19.10
N GLN A 408 -10.65 3.59 19.43
CA GLN A 408 -12.02 3.14 19.24
C GLN A 408 -12.60 3.73 17.95
N GLU A 409 -13.45 2.98 17.30
CA GLU A 409 -14.15 3.34 16.07
C GLU A 409 -14.97 4.63 16.27
N GLY A 410 -14.83 5.60 15.34
CA GLY A 410 -15.59 6.85 15.31
C GLY A 410 -15.23 7.88 16.39
N VAL A 411 -14.28 7.59 17.29
CA VAL A 411 -13.84 8.55 18.32
C VAL A 411 -12.78 9.48 17.74
N LYS A 412 -12.91 10.79 18.00
CA LYS A 412 -11.89 11.78 17.65
C LYS A 412 -10.74 11.76 18.67
N TYR A 413 -9.52 11.73 18.16
CA TYR A 413 -8.30 11.77 18.96
C TYR A 413 -7.39 12.88 18.46
N TYR A 414 -6.96 13.75 19.35
CA TYR A 414 -5.98 14.81 19.03
C TYR A 414 -4.57 14.28 19.16
N SER A 415 -3.74 14.55 18.15
CA SER A 415 -2.32 14.20 18.14
C SER A 415 -1.58 15.09 17.13
N TYR A 416 -0.56 15.82 17.57
CA TYR A 416 0.29 16.67 16.72
C TYR A 416 1.69 16.08 16.51
N ASP A 417 1.89 14.82 16.88
CA ASP A 417 3.10 14.05 16.62
C ASP A 417 2.81 12.67 15.98
N ALA A 418 1.52 12.37 15.73
CA ALA A 418 1.01 11.08 15.24
C ALA A 418 1.41 9.87 16.10
N ARG A 419 1.86 10.08 17.36
CA ARG A 419 2.41 9.06 18.25
C ARG A 419 1.65 8.91 19.56
N TYR A 420 1.16 10.01 20.11
CA TYR A 420 0.41 10.04 21.35
C TYR A 420 -0.96 10.65 21.12
N PHE A 421 -2.01 9.93 21.50
CA PHE A 421 -3.40 10.25 21.18
C PHE A 421 -4.15 10.68 22.44
N TYR A 422 -4.94 11.74 22.34
CA TYR A 422 -5.72 12.32 23.42
C TYR A 422 -7.17 12.48 23.01
N THR A 423 -8.10 12.24 23.93
CA THR A 423 -9.54 12.52 23.72
C THR A 423 -9.93 13.97 24.02
N ASN A 424 -9.00 14.74 24.59
CA ASN A 424 -9.23 16.14 24.96
C ASN A 424 -8.01 16.99 24.58
N LEU A 425 -8.25 18.08 23.84
CA LEU A 425 -7.20 18.96 23.31
C LEU A 425 -6.47 19.74 24.41
N ASN A 426 -7.18 20.25 25.42
CA ASN A 426 -6.56 20.94 26.57
C ASN A 426 -5.60 20.01 27.33
N THR A 427 -5.99 18.74 27.50
CA THR A 427 -5.13 17.75 28.16
C THR A 427 -3.86 17.52 27.35
N LEU A 428 -3.94 17.45 26.00
CA LEU A 428 -2.79 17.35 25.12
C LEU A 428 -1.86 18.55 25.31
N ILE A 429 -2.39 19.77 25.25
CA ILE A 429 -1.60 21.01 25.38
C ILE A 429 -0.90 21.06 26.75
N ASN A 430 -1.59 20.73 27.82
CA ASN A 430 -1.02 20.70 29.16
C ASN A 430 0.12 19.68 29.29
N ASP A 431 -0.03 18.49 28.71
CA ASP A 431 1.04 17.50 28.66
C ASP A 431 2.24 18.01 27.84
N LEU A 432 2.00 18.68 26.70
CA LEU A 432 3.08 19.25 25.88
C LEU A 432 3.81 20.38 26.59
N LYS A 433 3.09 21.26 27.32
CA LYS A 433 3.67 22.32 28.19
C LYS A 433 4.51 21.69 29.30
N GLY A 434 4.03 20.60 29.91
CA GLY A 434 4.73 19.83 30.94
C GLY A 434 5.83 18.89 30.39
N ASN A 435 6.05 18.85 29.09
CA ASN A 435 6.94 17.91 28.40
C ASN A 435 6.73 16.44 28.82
N THR A 436 5.47 16.04 28.93
CA THR A 436 5.03 14.68 29.27
C THR A 436 3.99 14.17 28.28
N TYR A 437 3.69 12.88 28.33
CA TYR A 437 2.62 12.23 27.57
C TYR A 437 1.77 11.31 28.45
N GLY A 438 1.81 11.55 29.79
CA GLY A 438 1.22 10.66 30.80
C GLY A 438 -0.29 10.51 30.69
N ASN A 439 -0.99 11.53 30.18
CA ASN A 439 -2.44 11.55 30.04
C ASN A 439 -2.94 11.12 28.66
N ALA A 440 -2.03 10.78 27.72
CA ALA A 440 -2.41 10.19 26.45
C ALA A 440 -3.05 8.82 26.64
N VAL A 441 -3.98 8.44 25.77
CA VAL A 441 -4.61 7.10 25.75
C VAL A 441 -3.57 5.99 25.72
N ASN A 442 -2.41 6.25 25.10
CA ASN A 442 -1.29 5.33 24.94
C ASN A 442 0.02 5.87 25.57
N GLY A 443 -0.06 6.62 26.65
CA GLY A 443 1.06 7.39 27.23
C GLY A 443 2.33 6.60 27.56
N SER A 444 2.20 5.30 27.87
CA SER A 444 3.34 4.41 28.09
C SER A 444 3.86 3.72 26.82
N ASN A 445 3.13 3.80 25.70
CA ASN A 445 3.42 3.05 24.48
C ASN A 445 3.13 3.89 23.23
N PRO A 446 4.08 4.72 22.76
CA PRO A 446 3.90 5.56 21.59
C PRO A 446 3.60 4.71 20.35
N TYR A 447 2.69 5.18 19.53
CA TYR A 447 2.36 4.58 18.24
C TYR A 447 3.44 4.88 17.20
N TYR A 448 3.70 3.91 16.38
CA TYR A 448 4.56 4.03 15.20
C TYR A 448 3.80 3.47 14.00
N ASN A 449 3.31 4.34 13.12
CA ASN A 449 2.67 3.92 11.87
C ASN A 449 3.68 3.13 11.04
N TYR A 450 3.35 1.86 10.73
CA TYR A 450 4.28 0.94 10.08
C TYR A 450 4.89 1.51 8.80
N TYR A 451 4.09 2.02 7.86
CA TYR A 451 4.61 2.50 6.58
C TYR A 451 5.37 3.81 6.72
N GLN A 452 4.97 4.68 7.64
CA GLN A 452 5.65 5.95 7.92
C GLN A 452 6.99 5.76 8.63
N TYR A 453 7.09 4.74 9.50
CA TYR A 453 8.30 4.39 10.23
C TYR A 453 9.06 3.21 9.60
N LEU A 454 8.63 2.69 8.44
CA LEU A 454 9.37 1.67 7.71
C LEU A 454 10.65 2.28 7.12
N PRO A 455 11.85 1.81 7.50
CA PRO A 455 13.09 2.30 6.90
C PRO A 455 13.15 2.04 5.39
N PHE A 456 13.72 2.97 4.64
CA PHE A 456 14.06 2.71 3.23
C PHE A 456 14.93 1.46 3.10
N ARG A 457 15.82 1.19 4.08
CA ARG A 457 16.62 -0.05 4.17
C ARG A 457 15.77 -1.25 4.58
N SER A 458 14.77 -1.54 3.75
CA SER A 458 13.89 -2.70 3.87
C SER A 458 13.50 -3.21 2.50
N LYS A 459 12.92 -4.39 2.43
CA LYS A 459 12.40 -4.95 1.17
C LYS A 459 10.88 -5.02 1.24
N SER A 460 10.23 -4.61 0.17
CA SER A 460 8.83 -4.93 -0.05
C SER A 460 8.67 -6.39 -0.46
N ILE A 461 7.59 -7.02 -0.05
CA ILE A 461 7.23 -8.40 -0.43
C ILE A 461 6.77 -8.51 -1.89
N TYR A 462 6.41 -7.39 -2.52
CA TYR A 462 5.78 -7.39 -3.83
C TYR A 462 6.74 -7.53 -4.99
N SER A 463 6.32 -8.29 -6.00
CA SER A 463 7.01 -8.39 -7.29
C SER A 463 6.69 -7.18 -8.19
N ALA A 464 7.51 -6.98 -9.23
CA ALA A 464 7.30 -5.96 -10.25
C ALA A 464 5.91 -6.04 -10.90
N GLY A 465 5.43 -7.25 -11.19
CA GLY A 465 4.12 -7.47 -11.80
C GLY A 465 2.96 -7.07 -10.87
N GLN A 466 3.09 -7.34 -9.56
CA GLN A 466 2.09 -6.94 -8.58
C GLN A 466 2.03 -5.40 -8.43
N LEU A 467 3.19 -4.74 -8.32
CA LEU A 467 3.24 -3.28 -8.30
C LEU A 467 2.63 -2.66 -9.56
N ASN A 468 2.93 -3.19 -10.74
CA ASN A 468 2.31 -2.74 -11.98
C ASN A 468 0.79 -2.94 -11.98
N SER A 469 0.30 -4.07 -11.47
CA SER A 469 -1.13 -4.36 -11.37
C SER A 469 -1.88 -3.31 -10.52
N PHE A 470 -1.29 -2.88 -9.40
CA PHE A 470 -1.83 -1.79 -8.60
C PHE A 470 -1.82 -0.46 -9.37
N ILE A 471 -0.68 -0.11 -9.98
CA ILE A 471 -0.52 1.13 -10.74
C ILE A 471 -1.53 1.18 -11.90
N GLU A 472 -1.65 0.11 -12.68
CA GLU A 472 -2.55 0.05 -13.82
C GLU A 472 -4.03 0.18 -13.43
N ALA A 473 -4.41 -0.38 -12.27
CA ALA A 473 -5.79 -0.28 -11.77
C ALA A 473 -6.15 1.13 -11.26
N ASN A 474 -5.16 1.95 -10.89
CA ASN A 474 -5.39 3.23 -10.25
C ASN A 474 -4.90 4.44 -11.07
N THR A 475 -4.47 4.24 -12.33
CA THR A 475 -3.92 5.32 -13.16
C THR A 475 -4.53 5.35 -14.55
N GLN A 476 -4.60 6.54 -15.13
CA GLN A 476 -4.96 6.72 -16.55
C GLN A 476 -3.91 6.10 -17.48
N SER A 477 -4.30 5.80 -18.72
CA SER A 477 -3.43 5.11 -19.69
C SER A 477 -2.14 5.87 -20.04
N ASN A 478 -2.14 7.20 -19.93
CA ASN A 478 -1.00 8.08 -20.18
C ASN A 478 -0.14 8.34 -18.93
N SER A 479 -0.47 7.79 -17.78
CA SER A 479 0.34 7.96 -16.57
C SER A 479 1.78 7.45 -16.75
N LYS A 480 2.73 8.25 -16.34
CA LYS A 480 4.16 7.91 -16.33
C LYS A 480 4.54 6.87 -15.29
N LEU A 481 3.63 6.52 -14.37
CA LEU A 481 3.85 5.40 -13.43
C LEU A 481 3.61 4.03 -14.06
N ARG A 482 2.91 3.93 -15.19
CA ARG A 482 2.62 2.63 -15.80
C ARG A 482 3.89 1.92 -16.25
N GLY A 483 4.02 0.65 -15.84
CA GLY A 483 5.16 -0.20 -16.20
C GLY A 483 6.42 -0.02 -15.36
N ILE A 484 6.44 0.87 -14.37
CA ILE A 484 7.65 1.14 -13.56
C ILE A 484 7.99 0.06 -12.53
N GLY A 485 7.12 -0.92 -12.30
CA GLY A 485 7.30 -1.92 -11.22
C GLY A 485 8.67 -2.61 -11.27
N GLN A 486 9.20 -2.93 -12.47
CA GLN A 486 10.53 -3.53 -12.59
C GLN A 486 11.66 -2.54 -12.22
N TYR A 487 11.51 -1.25 -12.54
CA TYR A 487 12.49 -0.22 -12.19
C TYR A 487 12.56 -0.02 -10.67
N LEU A 488 11.39 -0.06 -9.97
CA LEU A 488 11.32 0.01 -8.51
C LEU A 488 12.03 -1.19 -7.86
N ILE A 489 11.80 -2.41 -8.35
CA ILE A 489 12.47 -3.62 -7.85
C ILE A 489 13.98 -3.60 -8.15
N ASN A 490 14.38 -3.12 -9.32
CA ASN A 490 15.81 -2.96 -9.65
C ASN A 490 16.48 -1.94 -8.70
N ALA A 491 15.82 -0.82 -8.43
CA ALA A 491 16.30 0.19 -7.49
C ALA A 491 16.39 -0.36 -6.06
N GLN A 492 15.40 -1.12 -5.59
CA GLN A 492 15.46 -1.81 -4.30
C GLN A 492 16.69 -2.72 -4.21
N ASN A 493 16.93 -3.53 -5.23
CA ASN A 493 18.03 -4.49 -5.22
C ASN A 493 19.40 -3.83 -5.32
N ALA A 494 19.54 -2.77 -6.11
CA ALA A 494 20.81 -2.10 -6.37
C ALA A 494 21.18 -1.07 -5.30
N TYR A 495 20.20 -0.35 -4.78
CA TYR A 495 20.43 0.83 -3.92
C TYR A 495 19.88 0.67 -2.51
N GLY A 496 19.23 -0.45 -2.19
CA GLY A 496 18.70 -0.72 -0.85
C GLY A 496 17.56 0.22 -0.45
N VAL A 497 16.64 0.52 -1.37
CA VAL A 497 15.53 1.43 -1.13
C VAL A 497 14.20 0.73 -1.39
N ASN A 498 13.36 0.58 -0.38
CA ASN A 498 12.11 -0.20 -0.43
C ASN A 498 11.22 0.22 -1.61
N ALA A 499 10.89 -0.73 -2.48
CA ALA A 499 10.15 -0.49 -3.72
C ALA A 499 8.72 0.06 -3.48
N LEU A 500 8.05 -0.36 -2.40
CA LEU A 500 6.71 0.09 -2.05
C LEU A 500 6.73 1.54 -1.53
N LEU A 501 7.74 1.89 -0.72
CA LEU A 501 7.90 3.26 -0.24
C LEU A 501 8.26 4.23 -1.37
N ILE A 502 9.17 3.84 -2.30
CA ILE A 502 9.48 4.67 -3.48
C ILE A 502 8.23 4.87 -4.33
N LEU A 503 7.40 3.84 -4.49
CA LEU A 503 6.13 3.96 -5.22
C LEU A 503 5.21 4.97 -4.53
N GLY A 504 5.08 4.92 -3.20
CA GLY A 504 4.27 5.87 -2.43
C GLY A 504 4.76 7.32 -2.62
N VAL A 505 6.07 7.54 -2.58
CA VAL A 505 6.65 8.87 -2.87
C VAL A 505 6.40 9.29 -4.31
N ALA A 506 6.60 8.39 -5.29
CA ALA A 506 6.36 8.70 -6.70
C ALA A 506 4.90 9.08 -6.98
N ILE A 507 3.94 8.41 -6.34
CA ILE A 507 2.52 8.74 -6.46
C ILE A 507 2.25 10.14 -5.89
N ASN A 508 2.77 10.43 -4.70
CA ASN A 508 2.58 11.72 -4.02
C ASN A 508 3.14 12.88 -4.86
N GLU A 509 4.39 12.77 -5.32
CA GLU A 509 5.10 13.86 -6.00
C GLU A 509 4.67 14.08 -7.45
N SER A 510 4.17 13.02 -8.10
CA SER A 510 3.84 13.07 -9.53
C SER A 510 2.35 13.16 -9.81
N ALA A 511 1.51 13.32 -8.78
CA ALA A 511 0.07 13.26 -8.95
C ALA A 511 -0.34 12.02 -9.77
N TRP A 512 0.01 10.84 -9.29
CA TRP A 512 -0.20 9.57 -10.01
C TRP A 512 0.46 9.51 -11.40
N GLY A 513 1.60 10.20 -11.57
CA GLY A 513 2.33 10.24 -12.84
C GLY A 513 1.75 11.19 -13.88
N MET A 514 0.84 12.08 -13.47
CA MET A 514 0.11 12.99 -14.35
C MET A 514 0.63 14.42 -14.28
N SER A 515 1.43 14.80 -13.27
CA SER A 515 1.95 16.16 -13.16
C SER A 515 2.76 16.58 -14.40
N SER A 516 2.83 17.87 -14.68
CA SER A 516 3.60 18.42 -15.81
C SER A 516 5.08 18.02 -15.75
N TYR A 517 5.65 17.94 -14.56
CA TYR A 517 7.02 17.45 -14.36
C TYR A 517 7.16 15.97 -14.73
N ALA A 518 6.20 15.14 -14.37
CA ALA A 518 6.20 13.74 -14.76
C ALA A 518 6.04 13.60 -16.28
N GLN A 519 5.05 14.28 -16.88
CA GLN A 519 4.70 14.15 -18.29
C GLN A 519 5.80 14.71 -19.21
N ASN A 520 6.27 15.93 -18.93
CA ASN A 520 7.16 16.66 -19.83
C ASN A 520 8.65 16.51 -19.51
N ARG A 521 8.99 16.10 -18.28
CA ARG A 521 10.38 16.02 -17.80
C ARG A 521 10.79 14.65 -17.29
N ASN A 522 9.88 13.64 -17.29
CA ASN A 522 10.05 12.33 -16.67
C ASN A 522 10.48 12.42 -15.19
N ASN A 523 10.10 13.50 -14.51
CA ASN A 523 10.46 13.78 -13.12
C ASN A 523 9.30 13.36 -12.19
N LEU A 524 9.41 12.14 -11.63
CA LEU A 524 8.39 11.55 -10.76
C LEU A 524 8.47 12.00 -9.29
N PHE A 525 9.52 12.70 -8.90
CA PHE A 525 9.83 12.98 -7.51
C PHE A 525 10.01 14.49 -7.23
N GLY A 526 9.58 15.36 -8.13
CA GLY A 526 9.74 16.79 -7.97
C GLY A 526 11.20 17.26 -7.81
N LEU A 527 12.19 16.50 -8.32
CA LEU A 527 13.59 16.75 -8.05
C LEU A 527 14.04 18.11 -8.60
N ASN A 528 14.65 18.93 -7.71
CA ASN A 528 15.07 20.30 -7.97
C ASN A 528 13.93 21.26 -8.34
N ALA A 529 12.69 20.89 -8.14
CA ALA A 529 11.59 21.85 -8.11
C ALA A 529 11.68 22.63 -6.79
N VAL A 530 11.65 23.95 -6.87
CA VAL A 530 11.67 24.85 -5.71
C VAL A 530 10.44 25.75 -5.76
N ASP A 531 9.83 26.03 -4.62
CA ASP A 531 8.56 26.77 -4.49
C ASP A 531 8.58 28.15 -5.18
N PHE A 532 9.74 28.74 -5.43
CA PHE A 532 9.89 30.06 -6.05
C PHE A 532 10.48 30.02 -7.48
N ASN A 533 10.87 28.87 -8.01
CA ASN A 533 11.31 28.72 -9.41
C ASN A 533 11.03 27.30 -9.95
N PRO A 534 9.79 27.01 -10.37
CA PRO A 534 9.40 25.70 -10.91
C PRO A 534 10.17 25.27 -12.16
N ASP A 535 10.71 26.23 -12.93
CA ASP A 535 11.46 25.96 -14.15
C ASP A 535 12.83 25.30 -13.92
N ASP A 536 13.34 25.30 -12.69
CA ASP A 536 14.59 24.64 -12.32
C ASP A 536 14.45 23.13 -12.11
N ALA A 537 13.22 22.58 -12.14
CA ALA A 537 12.99 21.15 -11.98
C ALA A 537 13.76 20.30 -12.98
N SER A 538 14.40 19.23 -12.49
CA SER A 538 15.24 18.35 -13.30
C SER A 538 14.49 17.67 -14.43
N ARG A 539 15.14 17.56 -15.61
CA ARG A 539 14.65 16.77 -16.73
C ARG A 539 15.45 15.45 -16.84
N PHE A 540 14.76 14.34 -16.97
CA PHE A 540 15.37 13.02 -17.11
C PHE A 540 15.17 12.44 -18.51
N ASN A 541 16.14 11.63 -18.97
CA ASN A 541 16.06 10.96 -20.29
C ASN A 541 14.97 9.87 -20.32
N SER A 542 14.65 9.29 -19.17
CA SER A 542 13.59 8.29 -19.01
C SER A 542 13.10 8.27 -17.54
N VAL A 543 11.94 7.72 -17.32
CA VAL A 543 11.39 7.44 -15.98
C VAL A 543 12.30 6.49 -15.18
N GLU A 544 12.90 5.48 -15.84
CA GLU A 544 13.89 4.59 -15.21
C GLU A 544 15.11 5.37 -14.70
N HIS A 545 15.60 6.33 -15.49
CA HIS A 545 16.72 7.17 -15.09
C HIS A 545 16.35 8.02 -13.86
N CYS A 546 15.15 8.61 -13.84
CA CYS A 546 14.64 9.36 -12.69
C CYS A 546 14.57 8.50 -11.42
N ILE A 547 14.02 7.29 -11.51
CA ILE A 547 13.93 6.36 -10.38
C ILE A 547 15.32 5.98 -9.84
N ASN A 548 16.28 5.70 -10.74
CA ASN A 548 17.65 5.35 -10.36
C ASN A 548 18.38 6.53 -9.68
N GLU A 549 18.25 7.75 -10.23
CA GLU A 549 18.81 8.98 -9.62
C GLU A 549 18.21 9.22 -8.23
N PHE A 550 16.88 9.16 -8.10
CA PHE A 550 16.20 9.32 -6.83
C PHE A 550 16.65 8.27 -5.81
N ALA A 551 16.56 6.99 -6.16
CA ALA A 551 16.91 5.90 -5.26
C ALA A 551 18.39 5.93 -4.84
N LYS A 552 19.29 6.22 -5.78
CA LYS A 552 20.73 6.18 -5.54
C LYS A 552 21.26 7.39 -4.80
N TYR A 553 21.00 8.60 -5.32
CA TYR A 553 21.68 9.82 -4.86
C TYR A 553 20.84 10.63 -3.87
N TRP A 554 19.51 10.56 -3.99
CA TRP A 554 18.66 11.27 -3.03
C TRP A 554 18.37 10.42 -1.81
N ILE A 555 17.99 9.15 -1.98
CA ILE A 555 17.65 8.30 -0.83
C ILE A 555 18.88 7.56 -0.32
N SER A 556 19.55 6.73 -1.14
CA SER A 556 20.56 5.80 -0.64
C SER A 556 21.80 6.49 -0.09
N SER A 557 22.44 7.39 -0.85
CA SER A 557 23.62 8.17 -0.41
C SER A 557 23.27 9.55 0.15
N GLY A 558 21.97 9.87 0.28
CA GLY A 558 21.47 11.13 0.82
C GLY A 558 20.67 10.91 2.11
N TYR A 559 19.34 10.92 2.01
CA TYR A 559 18.43 10.86 3.17
C TYR A 559 18.59 9.59 4.04
N SER A 560 19.23 8.52 3.54
CA SER A 560 19.49 7.29 4.30
C SER A 560 20.98 7.07 4.63
N ASP A 561 21.86 8.02 4.34
CA ASP A 561 23.27 7.92 4.75
C ASP A 561 23.54 8.86 5.94
N PRO A 562 23.89 8.34 7.13
CA PRO A 562 24.22 9.18 8.29
C PRO A 562 25.38 10.16 8.08
N GLN A 563 26.16 10.05 6.99
CA GLN A 563 27.25 10.96 6.66
C GLN A 563 26.80 12.09 5.70
N ASP A 564 25.54 12.13 5.26
CA ASP A 564 24.99 13.20 4.42
C ASP A 564 24.30 14.27 5.28
N SER A 565 24.42 15.53 4.90
CA SER A 565 23.83 16.66 5.63
C SER A 565 22.29 16.71 5.57
N ARG A 566 21.66 15.96 4.65
CA ARG A 566 20.21 15.81 4.52
C ARG A 566 19.63 14.73 5.45
N TYR A 567 20.48 13.98 6.12
CA TYR A 567 20.08 12.86 6.95
C TYR A 567 19.43 13.30 8.26
N TYR A 568 18.20 12.82 8.50
CA TYR A 568 17.46 12.91 9.76
C TYR A 568 16.79 11.57 10.09
N GLY A 569 17.35 10.45 9.57
CA GLY A 569 16.81 9.09 9.63
C GLY A 569 16.36 8.59 8.27
N GLY A 570 16.70 7.34 7.93
CA GLY A 570 16.49 6.73 6.62
C GLY A 570 15.06 6.19 6.41
N PHE A 571 14.02 7.01 6.61
CA PHE A 571 12.61 6.67 6.41
C PHE A 571 11.81 7.93 6.01
N VAL A 572 10.55 7.80 5.58
CA VAL A 572 9.78 8.98 5.13
C VAL A 572 9.54 9.97 6.26
N GLY A 573 9.15 9.51 7.45
CA GLY A 573 9.17 10.27 8.69
C GLY A 573 8.11 11.38 8.81
N ASN A 574 8.47 12.42 9.56
CA ASN A 574 7.66 13.60 9.89
C ASN A 574 8.56 14.85 10.04
N LYS A 575 8.07 15.96 10.56
CA LYS A 575 8.90 17.16 10.74
C LYS A 575 9.96 17.04 11.85
N TYR A 576 9.86 16.03 12.73
CA TYR A 576 10.86 15.80 13.76
C TYR A 576 12.02 14.93 13.25
N MET A 577 11.73 13.87 12.49
CA MET A 577 12.74 12.93 11.98
C MET A 577 12.30 12.29 10.65
N GLY A 578 13.27 11.76 9.91
CA GLY A 578 13.08 11.18 8.60
C GLY A 578 13.31 12.17 7.46
N ALA A 579 13.08 11.73 6.23
CA ALA A 579 13.30 12.53 5.02
C ALA A 579 12.45 13.82 5.02
N ASN A 580 11.22 13.79 5.57
CA ASN A 580 10.33 14.95 5.59
C ASN A 580 10.92 16.20 6.28
N VAL A 581 11.91 16.05 7.15
CA VAL A 581 12.56 17.20 7.79
C VAL A 581 13.16 18.17 6.75
N LYS A 582 13.71 17.62 5.66
CA LYS A 582 14.42 18.40 4.62
C LYS A 582 13.84 18.26 3.22
N TYR A 583 13.04 17.23 2.96
CA TYR A 583 12.53 16.95 1.62
C TYR A 583 11.41 17.90 1.20
N ALA A 584 10.43 18.12 2.09
CA ALA A 584 9.22 18.88 1.77
C ALA A 584 8.89 19.94 2.83
N SER A 585 8.30 21.05 2.38
CA SER A 585 7.70 22.08 3.25
C SER A 585 6.37 21.63 3.86
N ASP A 586 5.66 20.72 3.19
CA ASP A 586 4.49 20.05 3.71
C ASP A 586 4.82 19.22 4.96
N PRO A 587 4.23 19.54 6.14
CA PRO A 587 4.54 18.80 7.36
C PRO A 587 4.03 17.36 7.34
N PHE A 588 3.03 17.05 6.53
CA PHE A 588 2.40 15.74 6.43
C PHE A 588 2.90 14.91 5.23
N TRP A 589 3.89 15.41 4.48
CA TRP A 589 4.44 14.74 3.31
C TRP A 589 4.80 13.25 3.57
N GLY A 590 5.51 12.97 4.68
CA GLY A 590 5.90 11.61 5.02
C GLY A 590 4.70 10.70 5.34
N GLU A 591 3.67 11.25 5.98
CA GLU A 591 2.40 10.55 6.24
C GLU A 591 1.63 10.31 4.93
N LYS A 592 1.58 11.30 4.04
CA LYS A 592 0.94 11.19 2.71
C LYS A 592 1.63 10.12 1.85
N ALA A 593 2.95 10.15 1.73
CA ALA A 593 3.71 9.13 1.00
C ALA A 593 3.50 7.72 1.58
N ALA A 594 3.51 7.58 2.90
CA ALA A 594 3.24 6.33 3.61
C ALA A 594 1.80 5.83 3.37
N SER A 595 0.81 6.73 3.28
CA SER A 595 -0.59 6.39 3.02
C SER A 595 -0.79 5.72 1.65
N TYR A 596 -0.01 6.13 0.64
CA TYR A 596 -0.03 5.48 -0.67
C TYR A 596 0.62 4.09 -0.64
N ALA A 597 1.68 3.89 0.16
CA ALA A 597 2.24 2.56 0.38
C ALA A 597 1.23 1.63 1.08
N PHE A 598 0.50 2.13 2.08
CA PHE A 598 -0.62 1.41 2.70
C PHE A 598 -1.74 1.08 1.69
N THR A 599 -2.13 2.05 0.86
CA THR A 599 -3.17 1.87 -0.16
C THR A 599 -2.78 0.78 -1.15
N ALA A 600 -1.51 0.76 -1.59
CA ALA A 600 -0.99 -0.27 -2.47
C ALA A 600 -0.99 -1.66 -1.81
N ASP A 601 -0.51 -1.77 -0.56
CA ASP A 601 -0.56 -3.04 0.19
C ASP A 601 -2.01 -3.51 0.38
N LYS A 602 -2.93 -2.63 0.73
CA LYS A 602 -4.35 -2.95 0.89
C LYS A 602 -4.94 -3.50 -0.41
N TYR A 603 -4.72 -2.84 -1.54
CA TYR A 603 -5.19 -3.30 -2.85
C TYR A 603 -4.61 -4.68 -3.20
N LEU A 604 -3.29 -4.84 -3.10
CA LEU A 604 -2.57 -6.07 -3.43
C LEU A 604 -2.86 -7.23 -2.47
N SER A 605 -3.39 -6.93 -1.30
CA SER A 605 -3.87 -7.90 -0.31
C SER A 605 -5.37 -8.20 -0.43
N GLY A 606 -6.01 -7.84 -1.56
CA GLY A 606 -7.42 -8.10 -1.83
C GLY A 606 -8.38 -7.21 -1.05
N ASN A 607 -7.98 -5.98 -0.74
CA ASN A 607 -8.74 -4.96 0.00
C ASN A 607 -9.16 -5.41 1.43
N ASN A 608 -8.43 -6.34 2.03
CA ASN A 608 -8.70 -6.83 3.38
C ASN A 608 -7.65 -6.30 4.37
N ILE A 609 -8.04 -5.32 5.18
CA ILE A 609 -7.16 -4.70 6.19
C ILE A 609 -6.63 -5.68 7.25
N ASN A 610 -7.36 -6.78 7.50
CA ASN A 610 -6.96 -7.78 8.48
C ASN A 610 -5.94 -8.81 7.93
N SER A 611 -5.61 -8.73 6.64
CA SER A 611 -4.70 -9.68 5.99
C SER A 611 -3.74 -8.99 5.00
N LEU A 612 -3.27 -7.79 5.33
CA LEU A 612 -2.27 -7.06 4.56
C LEU A 612 -0.97 -7.88 4.47
N ASN A 613 -0.35 -7.88 3.31
CA ASN A 613 0.81 -8.74 3.05
C ASN A 613 2.14 -8.08 3.48
N ASP A 614 2.31 -6.78 3.19
CA ASP A 614 3.53 -6.04 3.55
C ASP A 614 3.47 -5.45 4.96
N TYR A 615 2.27 -5.17 5.49
CA TYR A 615 2.09 -4.68 6.85
C TYR A 615 2.70 -5.63 7.88
N ASN A 616 3.63 -5.13 8.70
CA ASN A 616 4.42 -5.91 9.66
C ASN A 616 5.24 -7.06 9.02
N TYR A 617 5.49 -7.03 7.72
CA TYR A 617 6.39 -7.98 7.06
C TYR A 617 7.82 -7.86 7.62
N ASN A 618 8.30 -6.64 7.84
CA ASN A 618 9.60 -6.35 8.44
C ASN A 618 9.50 -6.18 9.97
N GLN A 619 10.45 -6.75 10.72
CA GLN A 619 10.57 -6.45 12.15
C GLN A 619 11.23 -5.08 12.34
N LEU A 620 10.47 -4.15 12.85
CA LEU A 620 10.96 -2.82 13.18
C LEU A 620 11.45 -2.76 14.63
N ALA A 621 12.52 -2.01 14.82
CA ALA A 621 13.00 -1.55 16.11
C ALA A 621 13.38 -0.07 15.99
N ILE A 622 13.50 0.61 17.11
CA ILE A 622 14.08 1.96 17.19
C ILE A 622 15.38 1.90 17.97
N TYR A 623 16.33 2.74 17.61
CA TYR A 623 17.49 2.98 18.45
C TYR A 623 17.02 3.60 19.78
N SER A 624 17.23 2.93 20.89
CA SER A 624 16.77 3.36 22.21
C SER A 624 17.89 3.92 23.10
N ALA A 625 19.15 3.75 22.68
CA ALA A 625 20.33 4.31 23.33
C ALA A 625 21.47 4.50 22.34
N ALA A 626 22.36 5.42 22.64
CA ALA A 626 23.60 5.65 21.89
C ALA A 626 24.46 4.38 21.79
N GLY A 627 25.14 4.22 20.67
CA GLY A 627 25.98 3.04 20.44
C GLY A 627 26.66 3.04 19.08
N ARG A 628 27.10 1.85 18.68
CA ARG A 628 27.82 1.62 17.42
C ARG A 628 27.06 0.55 16.63
N VAL A 629 26.88 0.78 15.34
CA VAL A 629 26.51 -0.27 14.39
C VAL A 629 27.77 -0.70 13.66
N VAL A 630 28.08 -2.00 13.74
CA VAL A 630 29.31 -2.58 13.22
C VAL A 630 29.00 -3.72 12.24
N ASP A 631 29.94 -4.05 11.36
CA ASP A 631 29.85 -5.25 10.53
C ASP A 631 30.19 -6.54 11.33
N LYS A 632 30.08 -7.71 10.70
CA LYS A 632 30.41 -9.02 11.33
C LYS A 632 31.86 -9.14 11.83
N ASN A 633 32.76 -8.29 11.31
CA ASN A 633 34.18 -8.25 11.71
C ASN A 633 34.46 -7.17 12.76
N ASN A 634 33.39 -6.55 13.31
CA ASN A 634 33.44 -5.45 14.27
C ASN A 634 34.04 -4.13 13.71
N ASN A 635 34.02 -3.94 12.40
CA ASN A 635 34.35 -2.65 11.79
C ASN A 635 33.13 -1.70 11.92
N LEU A 636 33.42 -0.42 12.23
CA LEU A 636 32.37 0.58 12.42
C LEU A 636 31.71 0.94 11.10
N LEU A 637 30.38 0.79 11.02
CA LEU A 637 29.57 1.29 9.90
C LEU A 637 29.11 2.72 10.18
N TYR A 638 28.54 3.00 11.35
CA TYR A 638 28.15 4.32 11.83
C TYR A 638 27.90 4.32 13.35
N ASN A 639 27.80 5.53 13.91
CA ASN A 639 27.46 5.72 15.32
C ASN A 639 25.98 6.11 15.49
N VAL A 640 25.42 5.75 16.65
CA VAL A 640 24.11 6.22 17.14
C VAL A 640 24.36 7.17 18.29
N SER A 641 23.85 8.41 18.19
CA SER A 641 23.96 9.46 19.23
C SER A 641 22.68 9.56 20.06
N ASN A 642 22.77 10.07 21.28
CA ASN A 642 21.60 10.45 22.07
C ASN A 642 20.96 11.77 21.59
N THR A 643 21.70 12.56 20.84
CA THR A 643 21.29 13.85 20.29
C THR A 643 21.29 13.81 18.77
N MET A 644 20.43 14.60 18.17
CA MET A 644 20.40 14.81 16.74
C MET A 644 21.57 15.72 16.36
N ASP A 645 22.62 15.14 15.81
CA ASP A 645 23.84 15.81 15.37
C ASP A 645 24.10 15.49 13.90
N TYR A 646 24.97 16.28 13.25
CA TYR A 646 25.39 15.99 11.88
C TYR A 646 26.27 14.73 11.83
N TYR A 647 26.16 13.97 10.76
CA TYR A 647 26.99 12.81 10.43
C TYR A 647 26.86 11.60 11.38
N VAL A 648 25.75 11.51 12.11
CA VAL A 648 25.42 10.38 12.97
C VAL A 648 23.94 10.05 12.87
N THR A 649 23.59 8.78 13.09
CA THR A 649 22.20 8.45 13.40
C THR A 649 21.91 8.72 14.88
N PHE A 650 20.65 8.71 15.28
CA PHE A 650 20.30 9.12 16.65
C PHE A 650 19.15 8.28 17.21
N VAL A 651 19.01 8.35 18.52
CA VAL A 651 17.95 7.67 19.27
C VAL A 651 16.56 8.11 18.77
N GLY A 652 15.70 7.13 18.54
CA GLY A 652 14.36 7.32 17.96
C GLY A 652 14.24 6.93 16.48
N VAL A 653 15.35 6.89 15.72
CA VAL A 653 15.35 6.45 14.32
C VAL A 653 15.02 4.96 14.24
N PRO A 654 14.10 4.55 13.34
CA PRO A 654 13.76 3.15 13.15
C PRO A 654 14.82 2.39 12.35
N VAL A 655 14.91 1.09 12.61
CA VAL A 655 15.80 0.15 11.92
C VAL A 655 15.08 -1.18 11.73
N VAL A 656 15.40 -1.90 10.66
CA VAL A 656 14.86 -3.25 10.40
C VAL A 656 15.82 -4.31 10.93
N LEU A 657 15.31 -5.21 11.78
CA LEU A 657 16.00 -6.43 12.14
C LEU A 657 15.84 -7.46 11.01
N THR A 658 16.95 -8.10 10.61
CA THR A 658 16.92 -9.20 9.65
C THR A 658 16.39 -10.47 10.29
N THR A 659 16.59 -10.58 11.61
CA THR A 659 16.13 -11.68 12.45
C THR A 659 16.10 -11.23 13.92
N THR A 660 15.27 -11.83 14.74
CA THR A 660 15.30 -11.64 16.21
C THR A 660 16.32 -12.54 16.92
N LYS A 661 17.04 -13.40 16.17
CA LYS A 661 18.19 -14.12 16.73
C LYS A 661 19.29 -13.13 17.12
N THR A 662 20.03 -13.49 18.16
CA THR A 662 21.15 -12.68 18.64
C THR A 662 22.48 -13.29 18.20
N TYR A 663 23.45 -12.42 18.00
CA TYR A 663 24.83 -12.77 17.60
C TYR A 663 25.82 -12.19 18.59
N THR A 664 26.93 -12.87 18.81
CA THR A 664 28.04 -12.35 19.63
C THR A 664 29.06 -11.69 18.70
N ILE A 665 29.19 -10.37 18.79
CA ILE A 665 30.18 -9.59 18.05
C ILE A 665 31.18 -8.97 19.06
N GLY A 666 32.41 -9.42 19.02
CA GLY A 666 33.38 -9.10 20.08
C GLY A 666 32.91 -9.66 21.43
N GLN A 667 32.55 -8.74 22.36
CA GLN A 667 32.04 -9.10 23.70
C GLN A 667 30.52 -8.82 23.83
N ASP A 668 29.90 -8.32 22.79
CA ASP A 668 28.54 -7.81 22.84
C ASP A 668 27.54 -8.80 22.25
N VAL A 669 26.35 -8.91 22.88
CA VAL A 669 25.19 -9.61 22.32
C VAL A 669 24.44 -8.61 21.48
N CYS A 670 24.31 -8.88 20.18
CA CYS A 670 23.80 -7.97 19.17
C CYS A 670 22.60 -8.56 18.43
N TYR A 671 21.70 -7.69 17.97
CA TYR A 671 20.79 -7.99 16.87
C TYR A 671 21.46 -7.70 15.53
N GLU A 672 21.09 -8.48 14.52
CA GLU A 672 21.44 -8.25 13.14
C GLU A 672 20.40 -7.35 12.47
N VAL A 673 20.87 -6.31 11.78
CA VAL A 673 20.00 -5.29 11.14
C VAL A 673 20.40 -5.07 9.68
N TYR A 674 19.48 -4.50 8.90
CA TYR A 674 19.82 -3.84 7.64
C TYR A 674 20.41 -2.46 7.98
N PRO A 675 21.73 -2.25 7.82
CA PRO A 675 22.36 -0.99 8.21
C PRO A 675 22.03 0.13 7.24
N GLU A 676 22.06 1.38 7.70
CA GLU A 676 21.81 2.55 6.85
C GLU A 676 22.89 2.70 5.76
N ARG A 677 24.11 2.28 6.04
CA ARG A 677 25.20 2.19 5.05
C ARG A 677 25.96 0.88 5.15
N THR A 678 26.45 0.40 4.02
CA THR A 678 27.17 -0.88 3.90
C THR A 678 28.69 -0.69 3.75
N THR A 679 29.17 0.56 3.66
CA THR A 679 30.59 0.88 3.60
C THR A 679 31.07 1.31 4.98
N PRO A 680 32.05 0.61 5.60
CA PRO A 680 32.62 1.03 6.87
C PRO A 680 33.24 2.42 6.83
N LEU A 681 33.17 3.15 7.94
CA LEU A 681 33.89 4.40 8.10
C LEU A 681 35.40 4.15 8.09
N SER A 682 36.16 5.04 7.43
CA SER A 682 37.62 5.01 7.51
C SER A 682 38.09 5.42 8.91
N SER A 683 39.33 5.04 9.28
CA SER A 683 39.93 5.43 10.56
C SER A 683 40.12 6.95 10.75
N SER A 684 40.04 7.72 9.66
CA SER A 684 40.10 9.21 9.64
C SER A 684 38.71 9.86 9.66
N GLY A 685 37.66 9.12 9.76
CA GLY A 685 36.29 9.64 9.83
C GLY A 685 35.59 9.74 8.50
N GLY A 686 34.99 9.34 7.77
CA GLY A 686 34.29 9.48 6.49
C GLY A 686 34.89 8.63 5.37
N SER A 687 34.07 7.86 4.71
CA SER A 687 34.35 7.32 3.39
C SER A 687 33.13 7.59 2.54
N GLU A 688 33.33 7.95 1.29
CA GLU A 688 32.23 8.19 0.38
C GLU A 688 31.41 6.90 0.24
N PHE A 689 30.10 7.02 0.41
CA PHE A 689 29.15 5.95 0.12
C PHE A 689 28.58 6.20 -1.29
N SER A 690 28.81 5.27 -2.19
CA SER A 690 28.44 5.40 -3.61
C SER A 690 26.93 5.34 -3.88
N GLY A 691 26.12 5.09 -2.89
CA GLY A 691 24.68 4.81 -3.02
C GLY A 691 24.35 3.37 -3.45
N ASN A 692 25.33 2.57 -3.87
CA ASN A 692 25.10 1.14 -4.12
C ASN A 692 25.02 0.39 -2.79
N TYR A 693 24.01 -0.47 -2.63
CA TYR A 693 23.74 -1.16 -1.38
C TYR A 693 23.92 -2.67 -1.52
N ASP A 694 24.80 -3.25 -0.72
CA ASP A 694 25.00 -4.70 -0.68
C ASP A 694 24.16 -5.32 0.44
N TRP A 695 23.07 -5.97 0.07
CA TRP A 695 22.17 -6.66 1.00
C TRP A 695 22.81 -7.80 1.79
N ASN A 696 24.00 -8.29 1.39
CA ASN A 696 24.75 -9.32 2.13
C ASN A 696 25.50 -8.74 3.32
N ILE A 697 25.78 -7.43 3.31
CA ILE A 697 26.40 -6.76 4.45
C ILE A 697 25.32 -6.47 5.47
N LYS A 698 25.53 -6.97 6.69
CA LYS A 698 24.63 -6.76 7.82
C LYS A 698 25.30 -5.86 8.86
N GLY A 699 24.48 -5.09 9.53
CA GLY A 699 24.88 -4.34 10.72
C GLY A 699 24.57 -5.14 11.98
N TYR A 700 25.37 -4.92 13.00
CA TYR A 700 25.18 -5.53 14.33
C TYR A 700 25.15 -4.42 15.38
N ILE A 701 24.08 -4.40 16.20
CA ILE A 701 23.92 -3.45 17.30
C ILE A 701 23.57 -4.18 18.59
N LYS A 702 24.07 -3.69 19.73
CA LYS A 702 23.73 -4.28 21.03
C LYS A 702 22.22 -4.36 21.22
N THR A 703 21.74 -5.48 21.73
CA THR A 703 20.34 -5.71 22.02
C THR A 703 19.76 -4.69 23.01
N SER A 704 20.59 -4.21 23.96
CA SER A 704 20.22 -3.16 24.93
C SER A 704 20.01 -1.77 24.32
N ASN A 705 20.46 -1.55 23.09
CA ASN A 705 20.45 -0.24 22.44
C ASN A 705 19.32 -0.07 21.43
N VAL A 706 18.44 -1.07 21.30
CA VAL A 706 17.27 -1.05 20.45
C VAL A 706 16.03 -1.54 21.18
N LYS A 707 14.88 -0.97 20.85
CA LYS A 707 13.55 -1.37 21.34
C LYS A 707 12.71 -1.83 20.17
N LEU A 708 12.18 -3.03 20.23
CA LEU A 708 11.23 -3.53 19.24
C LEU A 708 9.93 -2.70 19.30
N ILE A 709 9.38 -2.30 18.17
CA ILE A 709 8.17 -1.45 18.09
C ILE A 709 7.00 -2.14 17.41
N ASN A 710 7.23 -3.25 16.69
CA ASN A 710 6.21 -4.10 16.14
C ASN A 710 6.71 -5.55 16.12
N THR A 711 5.80 -6.48 15.88
CA THR A 711 6.15 -7.87 15.60
C THR A 711 6.00 -8.10 14.10
N GLY A 712 7.11 -7.99 13.35
CA GLY A 712 7.10 -8.30 11.91
C GLY A 712 6.61 -9.73 11.64
N LYS A 713 5.97 -9.93 10.48
CA LYS A 713 5.51 -11.27 10.05
C LYS A 713 6.68 -12.24 9.89
N ASN A 714 7.84 -11.76 9.47
CA ASN A 714 9.06 -12.55 9.36
C ASN A 714 9.67 -12.92 10.71
N ASN A 715 9.24 -12.29 11.80
CA ASN A 715 9.81 -12.46 13.13
C ASN A 715 8.89 -13.16 14.13
N SER A 716 7.62 -13.39 13.78
CA SER A 716 6.81 -14.38 14.51
C SER A 716 7.45 -15.78 14.49
N THR A 717 8.51 -15.95 13.69
CA THR A 717 9.28 -17.19 13.54
C THR A 717 10.62 -17.21 14.27
N ALA A 718 11.02 -16.17 14.98
CA ALA A 718 12.34 -16.13 15.61
C ALA A 718 12.44 -16.99 16.88
N ASN A 719 11.34 -17.53 17.38
CA ASN A 719 11.30 -18.59 18.39
C ASN A 719 10.55 -19.85 17.94
N GLU A 720 10.00 -19.88 16.74
CA GLU A 720 9.41 -21.08 16.17
C GLU A 720 10.29 -21.53 14.99
N ALA A 721 10.71 -22.78 15.02
CA ALA A 721 11.38 -23.41 13.89
C ALA A 721 10.54 -23.22 12.62
N PRO A 722 11.17 -23.06 11.43
CA PRO A 722 10.44 -22.98 10.18
C PRO A 722 9.38 -24.07 10.12
N GLY A 723 8.13 -23.70 9.89
CA GLY A 723 6.99 -24.60 10.04
C GLY A 723 5.76 -24.13 9.29
N ILE A 724 4.65 -24.78 9.60
CA ILE A 724 3.33 -24.51 9.05
C ILE A 724 2.33 -24.34 10.18
N THR A 725 1.49 -23.30 10.11
CA THR A 725 0.36 -23.12 11.03
C THR A 725 -0.95 -23.24 10.27
N TYR A 726 -1.98 -23.72 10.96
CA TYR A 726 -3.29 -23.90 10.35
C TYR A 726 -4.40 -23.84 11.38
N GLN A 727 -5.55 -23.34 10.94
CA GLN A 727 -6.72 -23.14 11.79
C GLN A 727 -7.98 -23.70 11.11
N ALA A 728 -8.72 -24.53 11.80
CA ALA A 728 -9.96 -25.13 11.33
C ALA A 728 -11.20 -24.35 11.82
N HIS A 729 -12.17 -24.13 10.94
CA HIS A 729 -13.52 -23.71 11.29
C HIS A 729 -14.40 -24.96 11.40
N SER A 730 -14.99 -25.18 12.56
CA SER A 730 -15.81 -26.34 12.85
C SER A 730 -17.25 -25.96 13.18
N ALA A 731 -18.19 -26.79 12.79
CA ALA A 731 -19.57 -26.64 13.20
C ALA A 731 -19.65 -26.54 14.74
N LYS A 732 -20.47 -25.63 15.26
CA LYS A 732 -20.70 -25.33 16.68
C LYS A 732 -19.63 -24.45 17.33
N TYR A 733 -18.34 -24.59 16.98
CA TYR A 733 -17.25 -23.86 17.66
C TYR A 733 -16.69 -22.70 16.83
N MET A 734 -17.10 -22.56 15.57
CA MET A 734 -16.54 -21.55 14.64
C MET A 734 -15.01 -21.78 14.45
N TRP A 735 -14.19 -20.74 14.47
CA TRP A 735 -12.74 -20.87 14.38
C TRP A 735 -12.17 -21.42 15.69
N LEU A 736 -11.59 -22.61 15.62
CA LEU A 736 -10.85 -23.24 16.70
C LEU A 736 -9.46 -22.58 16.86
N PRO A 737 -8.74 -22.77 17.98
CA PRO A 737 -7.36 -22.27 18.12
C PRO A 737 -6.47 -22.73 16.98
N GLU A 738 -5.55 -21.85 16.56
CA GLU A 738 -4.51 -22.15 15.58
C GLU A 738 -3.62 -23.30 16.06
N LYS A 739 -3.14 -24.11 15.13
CA LYS A 739 -2.32 -25.29 15.36
C LYS A 739 -1.01 -25.20 14.59
N ASN A 740 0.05 -25.71 15.23
CA ASN A 740 1.37 -25.81 14.65
C ASN A 740 1.53 -27.13 13.88
N GLU A 741 2.65 -27.26 13.21
CA GLU A 741 3.08 -28.44 12.46
C GLU A 741 2.82 -29.74 13.23
N GLY A 742 2.10 -30.68 12.60
CA GLY A 742 1.80 -31.99 13.16
C GLY A 742 0.69 -32.05 14.21
N GLU A 743 0.19 -30.88 14.70
CA GLU A 743 -0.93 -30.86 15.64
C GLU A 743 -2.26 -31.11 14.94
N VAL A 744 -3.30 -31.47 15.70
CA VAL A 744 -4.66 -31.71 15.16
C VAL A 744 -5.46 -30.42 15.16
N ALA A 745 -5.85 -29.92 13.98
CA ALA A 745 -6.85 -28.87 13.82
C ALA A 745 -8.20 -29.49 13.44
N GLY A 746 -9.25 -29.06 14.12
CA GLY A 746 -10.61 -29.66 14.01
C GLY A 746 -11.02 -30.36 15.29
N THR A 747 -11.94 -31.30 15.18
CA THR A 747 -12.48 -32.05 16.35
C THR A 747 -12.33 -33.55 16.14
N VAL A 748 -11.92 -34.26 17.19
CA VAL A 748 -11.78 -35.73 17.19
C VAL A 748 -12.84 -36.32 18.11
N ASN A 749 -13.52 -37.40 17.69
CA ASN A 749 -14.56 -38.10 18.43
C ASN A 749 -15.80 -37.26 18.82
N GLN A 750 -16.01 -36.10 18.13
CA GLN A 750 -17.16 -35.24 18.38
C GLN A 750 -18.19 -35.25 17.25
N SER A 751 -17.91 -35.92 16.16
CA SER A 751 -18.76 -35.99 14.96
C SER A 751 -19.14 -34.62 14.38
N LEU A 752 -18.27 -33.61 14.54
CA LEU A 752 -18.46 -32.26 14.02
C LEU A 752 -17.71 -32.07 12.71
N ARG A 753 -18.40 -31.51 11.74
CA ARG A 753 -17.80 -31.22 10.43
C ARG A 753 -16.84 -30.03 10.49
N MET A 754 -15.78 -30.10 9.75
CA MET A 754 -15.03 -28.91 9.32
C MET A 754 -15.80 -28.24 8.18
N GLU A 755 -15.82 -26.91 8.21
CA GLU A 755 -16.51 -26.04 7.25
C GLU A 755 -15.54 -25.18 6.44
N ALA A 756 -14.42 -24.76 7.05
CA ALA A 756 -13.36 -24.01 6.41
C ALA A 756 -12.01 -24.24 7.10
N ILE A 757 -10.96 -23.82 6.43
CA ILE A 757 -9.56 -23.88 6.92
C ILE A 757 -8.77 -22.64 6.47
N ARG A 758 -7.80 -22.24 7.30
CA ARG A 758 -6.71 -21.32 6.96
C ARG A 758 -5.39 -22.04 7.17
N ILE A 759 -4.43 -21.83 6.28
CA ILE A 759 -3.10 -22.44 6.36
C ILE A 759 -2.06 -21.37 6.00
N SER A 760 -0.99 -21.25 6.80
CA SER A 760 0.09 -20.29 6.59
C SER A 760 1.44 -20.98 6.76
N LEU A 761 2.39 -20.67 5.89
CA LEU A 761 3.81 -21.01 6.05
C LEU A 761 4.51 -19.95 6.87
N GLN A 762 5.46 -20.36 7.70
CA GLN A 762 6.28 -19.49 8.54
C GLN A 762 7.76 -19.85 8.39
N GLY A 763 8.65 -18.84 8.31
CA GLY A 763 10.11 -19.04 8.33
C GLY A 763 10.75 -19.62 7.06
N TYR A 764 10.01 -19.68 5.95
CA TYR A 764 10.53 -20.07 4.62
C TYR A 764 10.49 -18.89 3.67
N GLU A 765 11.61 -18.20 3.51
CA GLU A 765 11.72 -16.98 2.68
C GLU A 765 11.38 -17.30 1.20
N GLY A 766 10.43 -16.54 0.65
CA GLY A 766 9.98 -16.70 -0.74
C GLY A 766 9.07 -17.90 -1.01
N ALA A 767 8.74 -18.70 0.03
CA ALA A 767 7.79 -19.80 -0.10
C ALA A 767 6.37 -19.33 0.24
N SER A 768 5.41 -20.00 -0.35
CA SER A 768 3.97 -19.82 -0.10
C SER A 768 3.23 -21.16 -0.07
N VAL A 769 2.13 -21.24 0.66
CA VAL A 769 1.21 -22.38 0.63
C VAL A 769 -0.08 -22.00 -0.09
N LYS A 770 -0.51 -22.81 -1.02
CA LYS A 770 -1.83 -22.70 -1.63
C LYS A 770 -2.64 -23.96 -1.40
N TYR A 771 -3.92 -23.80 -1.19
CA TYR A 771 -4.83 -24.89 -0.88
C TYR A 771 -6.23 -24.62 -1.39
N ARG A 772 -6.96 -25.67 -1.64
CA ARG A 772 -8.36 -25.60 -2.06
C ARG A 772 -9.16 -26.74 -1.46
N VAL A 773 -10.44 -26.50 -1.25
CA VAL A 773 -11.35 -27.48 -0.69
C VAL A 773 -12.52 -27.77 -1.61
N ARG A 774 -13.09 -28.94 -1.44
CA ARG A 774 -14.34 -29.40 -2.03
C ARG A 774 -15.29 -29.79 -0.92
N GLY A 775 -16.56 -29.50 -1.09
CA GLY A 775 -17.54 -29.80 -0.02
C GLY A 775 -18.98 -29.88 -0.49
N GLU A 776 -19.88 -29.87 0.47
CA GLU A 776 -21.30 -30.04 0.28
C GLU A 776 -21.92 -28.94 -0.60
N GLY A 777 -22.39 -29.35 -1.80
CA GLY A 777 -23.04 -28.44 -2.72
C GLY A 777 -22.12 -27.51 -3.48
N TYR A 778 -20.79 -27.72 -3.42
CA TYR A 778 -19.82 -27.04 -4.25
C TYR A 778 -18.68 -27.98 -4.68
N ASN A 779 -18.16 -27.75 -5.88
CA ASN A 779 -17.00 -28.46 -6.40
C ASN A 779 -15.71 -27.90 -5.80
N TRP A 780 -14.54 -28.25 -6.36
CA TRP A 780 -13.29 -27.60 -6.00
C TRP A 780 -13.41 -26.09 -6.14
N GLN A 781 -13.11 -25.40 -5.03
CA GLN A 781 -12.97 -23.93 -5.03
C GLN A 781 -11.67 -23.52 -5.72
N ASP A 782 -11.56 -22.24 -6.02
CA ASP A 782 -10.29 -21.64 -6.42
C ASP A 782 -9.23 -21.79 -5.32
N TRP A 783 -7.95 -21.68 -5.70
CA TRP A 783 -6.85 -21.80 -4.76
C TRP A 783 -6.79 -20.60 -3.80
N ALA A 784 -6.98 -20.84 -2.54
CA ALA A 784 -6.66 -19.93 -1.45
C ALA A 784 -5.15 -19.98 -1.17
N ARG A 785 -4.57 -18.89 -0.66
CA ARG A 785 -3.13 -18.74 -0.37
C ARG A 785 -2.93 -18.20 1.04
N ASP A 786 -1.85 -18.58 1.67
CA ASP A 786 -1.25 -18.01 2.89
C ASP A 786 -2.24 -17.31 3.83
N GLY A 787 -2.98 -18.08 4.63
CA GLY A 787 -3.94 -17.57 5.61
C GLY A 787 -5.33 -17.19 5.07
N GLN A 788 -5.55 -17.22 3.75
CA GLN A 788 -6.88 -17.01 3.18
C GLN A 788 -7.82 -18.16 3.55
N VAL A 789 -9.11 -17.91 3.57
CA VAL A 789 -10.11 -18.93 3.90
C VAL A 789 -10.41 -19.80 2.69
N ALA A 790 -10.24 -21.13 2.82
CA ALA A 790 -10.80 -22.11 1.91
C ALA A 790 -11.96 -22.84 2.62
N GLY A 791 -13.07 -23.03 1.94
CA GLY A 791 -14.32 -23.56 2.49
C GLY A 791 -15.39 -22.49 2.63
N THR A 792 -16.32 -22.68 3.55
CA THR A 792 -17.43 -21.76 3.79
C THR A 792 -17.62 -21.51 5.29
N THR A 793 -17.87 -20.25 5.66
CA THR A 793 -18.23 -19.87 7.03
C THR A 793 -19.70 -19.44 7.07
N GLY A 794 -20.44 -19.81 8.12
CA GLY A 794 -21.84 -19.42 8.29
C GLY A 794 -22.87 -20.09 7.35
N GLN A 795 -22.42 -21.00 6.46
CA GLN A 795 -23.31 -21.68 5.51
C GLN A 795 -23.66 -23.12 5.92
N SER A 796 -23.12 -23.59 7.02
CA SER A 796 -23.31 -24.97 7.54
C SER A 796 -22.96 -26.07 6.55
N LYS A 797 -22.03 -25.82 5.60
CA LYS A 797 -21.58 -26.79 4.60
C LYS A 797 -20.29 -27.46 5.03
N ARG A 798 -20.24 -28.79 4.92
CA ARG A 798 -19.05 -29.59 5.26
C ARG A 798 -17.98 -29.52 4.19
N MET A 799 -16.73 -29.59 4.61
CA MET A 799 -15.61 -29.97 3.74
C MET A 799 -15.60 -31.49 3.55
N GLU A 800 -15.34 -31.97 2.33
CA GLU A 800 -15.26 -33.38 1.96
C GLU A 800 -13.86 -33.78 1.49
N ALA A 801 -13.14 -32.88 0.83
CA ALA A 801 -11.78 -33.10 0.38
C ALA A 801 -10.95 -31.77 0.37
N ILE A 802 -9.64 -31.92 0.47
CA ILE A 802 -8.68 -30.83 0.42
C ILE A 802 -7.46 -31.22 -0.43
N GLN A 803 -6.89 -30.24 -1.12
CA GLN A 803 -5.58 -30.29 -1.75
C GLN A 803 -4.74 -29.14 -1.24
N ILE A 804 -3.47 -29.41 -0.95
CA ILE A 804 -2.51 -28.42 -0.44
C ILE A 804 -1.21 -28.57 -1.24
N VAL A 805 -0.62 -27.42 -1.67
CA VAL A 805 0.63 -27.37 -2.44
C VAL A 805 1.45 -26.22 -1.92
N THR A 806 2.77 -26.36 -1.87
CA THR A 806 3.70 -25.27 -1.59
C THR A 806 4.38 -24.80 -2.87
N GLU A 807 4.77 -23.53 -2.89
CA GLU A 807 5.57 -22.91 -3.96
C GLU A 807 6.79 -22.26 -3.30
N GLY A 808 7.97 -22.38 -3.90
CA GLY A 808 9.19 -21.71 -3.40
C GLY A 808 9.81 -22.31 -2.14
N MET A 809 9.42 -23.52 -1.71
CA MET A 809 10.03 -24.18 -0.56
C MET A 809 11.54 -24.41 -0.77
N PRO A 810 12.35 -24.32 0.30
CA PRO A 810 13.75 -24.70 0.21
C PRO A 810 13.90 -26.14 -0.27
N LYS A 811 14.99 -26.41 -0.95
CA LYS A 811 15.30 -27.75 -1.43
C LYS A 811 15.24 -28.78 -0.30
N GLY A 812 14.66 -29.93 -0.55
CA GLY A 812 14.53 -30.98 0.44
C GLY A 812 13.40 -30.80 1.48
N HIS A 813 12.60 -29.73 1.33
CA HIS A 813 11.43 -29.53 2.16
C HIS A 813 10.16 -29.74 1.32
N TYR A 814 9.24 -30.56 1.81
CA TYR A 814 7.93 -30.78 1.19
C TYR A 814 6.85 -31.03 2.25
N LEU A 815 5.61 -30.80 1.86
CA LEU A 815 4.48 -30.86 2.77
C LEU A 815 3.77 -32.21 2.69
N GLN A 816 3.38 -32.75 3.85
CA GLN A 816 2.46 -33.88 3.95
C GLN A 816 1.25 -33.51 4.82
N TYR A 817 0.09 -34.05 4.47
CA TYR A 817 -1.13 -33.84 5.22
C TYR A 817 -2.04 -35.05 5.22
N ARG A 818 -2.86 -35.17 6.26
CA ARG A 818 -3.92 -36.18 6.36
C ARG A 818 -5.16 -35.64 7.04
N VAL A 819 -6.29 -36.23 6.76
CA VAL A 819 -7.58 -35.82 7.32
C VAL A 819 -8.27 -36.97 8.08
N LEU A 820 -9.02 -36.56 9.10
CA LEU A 820 -9.96 -37.47 9.81
C LEU A 820 -11.30 -37.33 9.10
N VAL A 821 -11.79 -38.46 8.55
CA VAL A 821 -13.03 -38.50 7.78
C VAL A 821 -14.06 -39.34 8.51
N GLN A 822 -15.30 -38.87 8.49
CA GLN A 822 -16.42 -39.59 9.04
C GLN A 822 -16.43 -41.05 8.57
N ASP A 823 -16.59 -42.00 9.50
CA ASP A 823 -16.68 -43.46 9.30
C ASP A 823 -15.40 -44.13 8.77
N TYR A 824 -14.38 -43.36 8.35
CA TYR A 824 -13.10 -43.89 7.89
C TYR A 824 -11.97 -43.72 8.91
N GLY A 825 -12.09 -42.77 9.85
CA GLY A 825 -11.02 -42.42 10.76
C GLY A 825 -9.93 -41.60 10.07
N TRP A 826 -8.70 -41.61 10.63
CA TRP A 826 -7.57 -40.98 10.03
C TRP A 826 -7.14 -41.70 8.74
N MET A 827 -7.15 -40.94 7.62
CA MET A 827 -6.63 -41.44 6.35
C MET A 827 -5.09 -41.43 6.33
N SER A 828 -4.50 -42.13 5.37
CA SER A 828 -3.07 -42.12 5.16
C SER A 828 -2.56 -40.72 4.81
N TRP A 829 -1.30 -40.41 5.16
CA TRP A 829 -0.63 -39.20 4.76
C TRP A 829 -0.59 -39.04 3.23
N LYS A 830 -0.88 -37.85 2.77
CA LYS A 830 -0.84 -37.41 1.38
C LYS A 830 0.30 -36.42 1.16
N ASN A 831 0.97 -36.52 0.02
CA ASN A 831 1.96 -35.54 -0.42
C ASN A 831 1.25 -34.35 -1.04
N GLU A 832 2.01 -33.29 -1.30
CA GLU A 832 1.55 -32.10 -1.96
C GLU A 832 0.77 -32.40 -3.26
N GLY A 833 -0.35 -31.68 -3.44
CA GLY A 833 -1.23 -31.81 -4.60
C GLY A 833 -2.12 -33.06 -4.62
N GLU A 834 -1.88 -34.06 -3.78
CA GLU A 834 -2.76 -35.23 -3.67
C GLU A 834 -4.07 -34.87 -2.93
N THR A 835 -5.15 -35.54 -3.24
CA THR A 835 -6.43 -35.34 -2.56
C THR A 835 -6.47 -36.10 -1.22
N ALA A 836 -6.65 -35.37 -0.11
CA ALA A 836 -7.02 -35.94 1.17
C ALA A 836 -8.52 -35.75 1.40
N GLY A 837 -9.21 -36.82 1.84
CA GLY A 837 -10.67 -36.87 2.00
C GLY A 837 -11.35 -37.71 0.94
N THR A 838 -12.65 -37.52 0.78
CA THR A 838 -13.47 -38.30 -0.14
C THR A 838 -14.14 -37.44 -1.20
N ILE A 839 -14.33 -38.01 -2.40
CA ILE A 839 -15.01 -37.34 -3.50
C ILE A 839 -16.28 -38.15 -3.86
N ASN A 840 -17.41 -37.43 -3.87
CA ASN A 840 -18.76 -38.02 -4.18
C ASN A 840 -19.26 -39.09 -3.19
N GLU A 841 -18.71 -39.14 -1.99
CA GLU A 841 -19.15 -40.06 -0.93
C GLU A 841 -19.92 -39.35 0.20
N TRP A 842 -19.97 -38.00 0.12
CA TRP A 842 -20.67 -37.13 1.07
C TRP A 842 -20.22 -37.31 2.53
N ARG A 843 -18.95 -37.66 2.73
CA ARG A 843 -18.32 -37.81 4.03
C ARG A 843 -17.67 -36.53 4.46
N ARG A 844 -17.93 -36.08 5.69
CA ARG A 844 -17.30 -34.86 6.21
C ARG A 844 -15.87 -35.11 6.65
N ILE A 845 -15.02 -34.12 6.47
CA ILE A 845 -13.77 -34.01 7.21
C ILE A 845 -14.10 -33.47 8.61
N GLU A 846 -13.50 -34.04 9.66
CA GLU A 846 -13.67 -33.66 11.04
C GLU A 846 -12.42 -32.99 11.62
N ALA A 847 -11.23 -33.39 11.15
CA ALA A 847 -9.95 -32.84 11.55
C ALA A 847 -8.91 -33.02 10.46
N ILE A 848 -7.81 -32.27 10.58
CA ILE A 848 -6.63 -32.31 9.68
C ILE A 848 -5.34 -32.24 10.50
N GLN A 849 -4.30 -32.89 10.00
CA GLN A 849 -2.91 -32.70 10.42
C GLN A 849 -2.07 -32.39 9.21
N ILE A 850 -1.16 -31.42 9.34
CA ILE A 850 -0.25 -30.99 8.29
C ILE A 850 1.16 -30.95 8.88
N ARG A 851 2.16 -31.40 8.12
CA ARG A 851 3.58 -31.39 8.54
C ARG A 851 4.48 -31.08 7.37
N ILE A 852 5.65 -30.53 7.67
CA ILE A 852 6.73 -30.31 6.70
C ILE A 852 7.76 -31.42 6.92
N ILE A 853 8.07 -32.13 5.87
CA ILE A 853 9.16 -33.09 5.87
C ILE A 853 10.42 -32.35 5.44
N LYS A 854 11.44 -32.42 6.30
CA LYS A 854 12.78 -31.90 6.05
C LYS A 854 13.67 -33.10 5.77
N GLU A 855 13.99 -33.32 4.51
CA GLU A 855 14.99 -34.34 4.15
C GLU A 855 16.34 -33.66 3.98
N GLU A 856 17.36 -34.16 4.63
CA GLU A 856 18.72 -33.59 4.57
C GLU A 856 19.39 -33.74 3.20
N CYS A 857 18.78 -34.50 2.28
CA CYS A 857 19.30 -34.78 0.95
C CYS A 857 18.29 -34.49 -0.14
N ASN A 858 18.74 -33.85 -1.23
CA ASN A 858 17.89 -33.39 -2.31
C ASN A 858 18.18 -34.18 -3.58
N ILE A 859 17.12 -34.80 -4.13
CA ILE A 859 17.10 -35.36 -5.47
C ILE A 859 15.95 -34.71 -6.26
N GLN A 860 16.21 -34.27 -7.46
CA GLN A 860 15.27 -33.65 -8.37
C GLN A 860 15.12 -34.51 -9.61
N TYR A 861 13.89 -34.68 -10.10
CA TYR A 861 13.65 -35.44 -11.31
C TYR A 861 12.40 -34.96 -12.02
N ARG A 862 12.40 -35.12 -13.34
CA ARG A 862 11.23 -34.83 -14.19
C ARG A 862 11.07 -35.87 -15.26
N THR A 863 9.85 -36.07 -15.72
CA THR A 863 9.52 -37.07 -16.72
C THR A 863 8.95 -36.43 -17.99
N HIS A 864 9.32 -36.98 -19.13
CA HIS A 864 8.68 -36.68 -20.41
C HIS A 864 7.59 -37.73 -20.63
N LEU A 865 6.37 -37.26 -20.85
CA LEU A 865 5.19 -38.09 -21.06
C LEU A 865 4.70 -37.96 -22.50
N ALA A 866 4.10 -39.03 -23.03
CA ALA A 866 3.36 -38.94 -24.27
C ALA A 866 2.29 -37.85 -24.21
N ASP A 867 2.20 -37.03 -25.22
CA ASP A 867 1.20 -35.97 -25.45
C ASP A 867 1.28 -34.74 -24.51
N THR A 868 2.19 -34.71 -23.50
CA THR A 868 2.33 -33.57 -22.57
C THR A 868 3.75 -33.03 -22.46
N MET A 869 4.72 -33.63 -23.13
CA MET A 869 6.16 -33.22 -23.12
C MET A 869 6.78 -33.37 -21.71
N TRP A 870 7.75 -32.49 -21.37
CA TRP A 870 8.39 -32.48 -20.06
C TRP A 870 7.46 -31.90 -19.00
N GLN A 871 7.36 -32.62 -17.85
CA GLN A 871 6.71 -32.11 -16.65
C GLN A 871 7.67 -31.22 -15.86
N ASP A 872 7.12 -30.45 -14.90
CA ASP A 872 7.91 -29.72 -13.93
C ASP A 872 8.75 -30.67 -13.06
N TRP A 873 9.86 -30.14 -12.54
CA TRP A 873 10.73 -30.86 -11.62
C TRP A 873 9.97 -31.30 -10.36
N ARG A 874 10.22 -32.53 -9.96
CA ARG A 874 9.76 -33.13 -8.71
C ARG A 874 10.95 -33.37 -7.79
N TYR A 875 10.67 -33.38 -6.50
CA TYR A 875 11.67 -33.47 -5.45
C TYR A 875 11.44 -34.72 -4.63
N ASN A 876 12.46 -35.15 -3.95
CA ASN A 876 12.55 -36.25 -3.03
C ASN A 876 11.24 -36.93 -2.61
N GLY A 877 10.89 -38.06 -3.19
CA GLY A 877 9.68 -38.84 -2.95
C GLY A 877 8.41 -38.34 -3.60
N GLN A 878 8.41 -37.19 -4.28
CA GLN A 878 7.26 -36.70 -5.02
C GLN A 878 7.03 -37.51 -6.29
N MET A 879 5.79 -37.71 -6.67
CA MET A 879 5.46 -38.44 -7.89
C MET A 879 5.72 -37.60 -9.15
N ALA A 880 6.54 -38.09 -10.07
CA ALA A 880 6.65 -37.63 -11.44
C ALA A 880 5.96 -38.63 -12.38
N GLY A 881 5.19 -38.13 -13.35
CA GLY A 881 4.36 -38.95 -14.21
C GLY A 881 2.88 -38.74 -13.98
N THR A 882 2.05 -39.71 -14.39
CA THR A 882 0.59 -39.65 -14.25
C THR A 882 0.00 -40.96 -13.72
N VAL A 883 -1.09 -40.87 -12.96
CA VAL A 883 -1.81 -42.01 -12.44
C VAL A 883 -3.22 -42.01 -13.04
N ASN A 884 -3.66 -43.18 -13.53
CA ASN A 884 -5.00 -43.42 -14.12
C ASN A 884 -5.29 -42.59 -15.40
N GLN A 885 -4.27 -42.03 -16.04
CA GLN A 885 -4.38 -41.27 -17.31
C GLN A 885 -3.83 -42.10 -18.52
N TRP A 886 -3.25 -43.27 -18.25
CA TRP A 886 -2.70 -44.19 -19.23
C TRP A 886 -1.64 -43.59 -20.15
N ARG A 887 -0.97 -42.53 -19.67
CA ARG A 887 0.12 -41.88 -20.39
C ARG A 887 1.42 -42.61 -20.11
N ARG A 888 2.14 -42.94 -21.17
CA ARG A 888 3.44 -43.60 -21.05
C ARG A 888 4.53 -42.56 -20.72
N MET A 889 5.44 -42.94 -19.86
CA MET A 889 6.73 -42.25 -19.75
C MET A 889 7.60 -42.60 -20.96
N GLU A 890 8.29 -41.60 -21.51
CA GLU A 890 9.16 -41.71 -22.66
C GLU A 890 10.62 -41.39 -22.33
N ALA A 891 10.85 -40.45 -21.38
CA ALA A 891 12.16 -40.10 -20.86
C ALA A 891 12.09 -39.59 -19.42
N ILE A 892 13.26 -39.55 -18.79
CA ILE A 892 13.46 -39.00 -17.44
C ILE A 892 14.81 -38.27 -17.34
N GLU A 893 14.86 -37.21 -16.54
CA GLU A 893 16.05 -36.52 -16.10
C GLU A 893 16.08 -36.53 -14.58
N ILE A 894 17.28 -36.79 -13.99
CA ILE A 894 17.48 -36.88 -12.53
C ILE A 894 18.78 -36.14 -12.14
N ILE A 895 18.69 -35.27 -11.13
CA ILE A 895 19.79 -34.50 -10.58
C ILE A 895 19.81 -34.71 -9.07
N ALA A 896 20.98 -34.89 -8.50
CA ALA A 896 21.20 -35.05 -7.06
C ALA A 896 22.24 -34.02 -6.58
N PRO A 897 21.82 -32.71 -6.45
CA PRO A 897 22.77 -31.60 -6.23
C PRO A 897 23.46 -31.61 -4.85
N ASP A 898 22.94 -32.37 -3.89
CA ASP A 898 23.51 -32.45 -2.53
C ASP A 898 24.51 -33.61 -2.36
N LEU A 899 24.80 -34.32 -3.43
CA LEU A 899 25.89 -35.30 -3.40
C LEU A 899 27.25 -34.59 -3.21
N PRO A 900 28.19 -35.20 -2.49
CA PRO A 900 29.50 -34.62 -2.29
C PRO A 900 30.28 -34.44 -3.60
N GLU A 901 31.26 -33.55 -3.60
CA GLU A 901 32.11 -33.30 -4.78
C GLU A 901 32.78 -34.60 -5.27
N GLY A 902 32.65 -34.87 -6.58
CA GLY A 902 33.15 -36.11 -7.19
C GLY A 902 32.21 -37.31 -7.10
N ALA A 903 31.05 -37.16 -6.43
CA ALA A 903 29.97 -38.13 -6.50
C ALA A 903 28.97 -37.75 -7.59
N SER A 904 28.20 -38.72 -8.10
CA SER A 904 27.19 -38.50 -9.12
C SER A 904 26.05 -39.49 -9.06
N ILE A 905 24.90 -39.12 -9.59
CA ILE A 905 23.79 -40.02 -9.85
C ILE A 905 23.83 -40.49 -11.29
N ARG A 906 23.73 -41.82 -11.48
CA ARG A 906 23.62 -42.40 -12.83
C ARG A 906 22.34 -43.20 -12.97
N TYR A 907 21.81 -43.23 -14.19
CA TYR A 907 20.58 -43.97 -14.47
C TYR A 907 20.50 -44.41 -15.92
N LYS A 908 19.71 -45.44 -16.19
CA LYS A 908 19.45 -45.91 -17.57
C LYS A 908 18.04 -46.43 -17.68
N ALA A 909 17.43 -46.20 -18.85
CA ALA A 909 16.06 -46.61 -19.19
C ALA A 909 16.01 -47.86 -20.04
N HIS A 910 15.11 -48.78 -19.75
CA HIS A 910 14.69 -49.84 -20.67
C HIS A 910 13.53 -49.34 -21.53
N LEU A 911 13.77 -49.34 -22.85
CA LEU A 911 12.80 -48.82 -23.81
C LEU A 911 12.24 -49.93 -24.67
N ALA A 912 10.98 -49.76 -25.08
CA ALA A 912 10.36 -50.68 -26.06
C ALA A 912 11.16 -50.71 -27.37
N GLY A 913 11.56 -51.88 -27.76
CA GLY A 913 12.27 -52.17 -29.01
C GLY A 913 13.78 -51.92 -29.04
N THR A 914 14.33 -51.27 -28.01
CA THR A 914 15.80 -51.04 -27.90
C THR A 914 16.41 -51.54 -26.62
N MET A 915 15.60 -52.00 -25.67
CA MET A 915 16.04 -52.49 -24.38
C MET A 915 16.91 -51.47 -23.59
N TRP A 916 18.07 -51.88 -23.04
CA TRP A 916 19.01 -51.05 -22.28
C TRP A 916 20.09 -50.37 -23.20
N ASN A 917 19.89 -50.24 -24.48
CA ASN A 917 20.92 -49.88 -25.46
C ASN A 917 21.41 -48.41 -25.33
N GLN A 918 20.69 -47.54 -24.59
CA GLN A 918 21.15 -46.17 -24.38
C GLN A 918 22.36 -46.07 -23.43
N GLY A 919 22.57 -47.09 -22.59
CA GLY A 919 23.65 -47.06 -21.57
C GLY A 919 23.32 -46.20 -20.37
N TRP A 920 24.33 -45.94 -19.53
CA TRP A 920 24.23 -45.07 -18.38
C TRP A 920 24.31 -43.59 -18.79
N VAL A 921 23.44 -42.78 -18.25
CA VAL A 921 23.49 -41.32 -18.29
C VAL A 921 23.68 -40.79 -16.86
N TYR A 922 24.15 -39.56 -16.71
CA TYR A 922 24.57 -38.95 -15.44
C TYR A 922 23.92 -37.59 -15.25
N ASP A 923 23.69 -37.19 -14.02
CA ASP A 923 23.46 -35.84 -13.50
C ASP A 923 22.67 -34.91 -14.43
N GLY A 924 21.38 -35.15 -14.60
CA GLY A 924 20.47 -34.34 -15.43
C GLY A 924 20.47 -34.72 -16.93
N ALA A 925 21.30 -35.65 -17.37
CA ALA A 925 21.23 -36.10 -18.78
C ALA A 925 19.97 -36.95 -19.04
N THR A 926 19.37 -36.86 -20.23
CA THR A 926 18.12 -37.54 -20.55
C THR A 926 18.33 -39.05 -20.73
N ALA A 927 17.67 -39.87 -19.90
CA ALA A 927 17.44 -41.29 -20.15
C ALA A 927 16.10 -41.50 -20.79
N GLY A 928 16.05 -42.24 -21.91
CA GLY A 928 14.85 -42.43 -22.70
C GLY A 928 14.89 -41.68 -24.05
N THR A 929 13.75 -41.44 -24.62
CA THR A 929 13.66 -40.76 -25.94
C THR A 929 12.53 -39.73 -25.93
N THR A 930 12.75 -38.59 -26.56
CA THR A 930 11.75 -37.57 -26.83
C THR A 930 11.37 -37.58 -28.30
N GLY A 931 10.06 -37.49 -28.62
CA GLY A 931 9.60 -37.44 -30.04
C GLY A 931 9.72 -38.75 -30.85
N GLN A 932 10.13 -39.86 -30.22
CA GLN A 932 10.22 -41.18 -30.91
C GLN A 932 9.08 -42.12 -30.53
N PHE A 933 8.15 -41.69 -29.68
CA PHE A 933 6.97 -42.46 -29.23
C PHE A 933 7.33 -43.83 -28.60
N ARG A 934 8.53 -43.95 -28.01
CA ARG A 934 8.99 -45.15 -27.33
C ARG A 934 8.68 -45.07 -25.84
N ARG A 935 7.95 -46.08 -25.33
CA ARG A 935 7.66 -46.13 -23.87
C ARG A 935 8.87 -46.64 -23.12
N MET A 936 9.04 -46.07 -21.93
CA MET A 936 9.88 -46.64 -20.88
C MET A 936 9.13 -47.84 -20.25
N GLU A 937 9.85 -48.96 -20.00
CA GLU A 937 9.30 -50.16 -19.40
C GLU A 937 9.93 -50.48 -18.03
N ALA A 938 11.20 -50.08 -17.86
CA ALA A 938 11.93 -50.17 -16.60
C ALA A 938 13.04 -49.11 -16.50
N ILE A 939 13.53 -48.91 -15.30
CA ILE A 939 14.65 -48.00 -15.00
C ILE A 939 15.60 -48.66 -13.98
N ILE A 940 16.89 -48.32 -14.06
CA ILE A 940 17.87 -48.53 -13.02
C ILE A 940 18.45 -47.16 -12.66
N ILE A 941 18.48 -46.85 -11.38
CA ILE A 941 19.09 -45.64 -10.81
C ILE A 941 20.16 -46.09 -9.79
N ASP A 942 21.32 -45.46 -9.78
CA ASP A 942 22.42 -45.83 -8.90
C ASP A 942 23.29 -44.61 -8.59
N LEU A 943 24.04 -44.67 -7.48
CA LEU A 943 24.96 -43.62 -7.06
C LEU A 943 26.42 -44.06 -7.36
N VAL A 944 27.26 -43.11 -7.70
CA VAL A 944 28.69 -43.30 -7.92
C VAL A 944 29.45 -42.45 -6.93
N ASN A 945 30.43 -43.01 -6.22
CA ASN A 945 31.27 -42.34 -5.24
C ASN A 945 30.53 -41.65 -4.08
N ALA A 946 29.38 -42.18 -3.68
CA ALA A 946 28.54 -41.63 -2.61
C ALA A 946 28.26 -42.70 -1.52
N PRO A 947 29.29 -43.15 -0.76
CA PRO A 947 29.16 -44.27 0.18
C PRO A 947 28.22 -43.96 1.37
N ASP A 948 28.04 -42.70 1.72
CA ASP A 948 27.18 -42.24 2.81
C ASP A 948 25.71 -41.98 2.37
N TYR A 949 25.33 -42.38 1.14
CA TYR A 949 24.01 -42.12 0.57
C TYR A 949 23.43 -43.35 -0.08
N ASP A 950 22.11 -43.53 0.06
CA ASP A 950 21.29 -44.48 -0.69
C ASP A 950 20.30 -43.77 -1.58
N VAL A 951 20.11 -44.27 -2.83
CA VAL A 951 18.97 -43.90 -3.65
C VAL A 951 17.90 -44.97 -3.61
N MET A 952 16.68 -44.59 -3.30
CA MET A 952 15.50 -45.47 -3.33
C MET A 952 14.49 -44.96 -4.37
N TYR A 953 13.90 -45.89 -5.11
CA TYR A 953 12.91 -45.51 -6.14
C TYR A 953 11.88 -46.62 -6.35
N ARG A 954 10.69 -46.23 -6.78
CA ARG A 954 9.62 -47.13 -7.21
C ARG A 954 8.91 -46.55 -8.43
N VAL A 955 8.36 -47.43 -9.24
CA VAL A 955 7.64 -47.05 -10.48
C VAL A 955 6.24 -47.62 -10.48
N ARG A 956 5.35 -46.89 -11.15
CA ARG A 956 4.00 -47.35 -11.42
C ARG A 956 3.85 -47.59 -12.91
N GLY A 957 3.15 -48.68 -13.27
CA GLY A 957 2.93 -48.98 -14.69
C GLY A 957 1.69 -49.74 -15.00
N GLU A 958 1.54 -49.99 -16.26
CA GLU A 958 0.36 -50.64 -16.87
C GLU A 958 0.10 -52.02 -16.27
N GLY A 959 -1.03 -52.15 -15.56
CA GLY A 959 -1.53 -53.43 -15.05
C GLY A 959 -0.77 -54.03 -13.86
N TYR A 960 0.19 -53.29 -13.24
CA TYR A 960 0.85 -53.74 -12.00
C TYR A 960 0.87 -52.73 -10.85
N GLY A 961 0.32 -51.56 -11.03
CA GLY A 961 0.30 -50.56 -9.97
C GLY A 961 1.69 -50.03 -9.57
N TRP A 962 1.92 -49.64 -8.32
CA TRP A 962 3.23 -49.28 -7.77
C TRP A 962 4.05 -50.56 -7.45
N THR A 963 5.31 -50.55 -7.86
CA THR A 963 6.27 -51.58 -7.40
C THR A 963 6.66 -51.33 -5.93
N GLU A 964 7.26 -52.35 -5.31
CA GLU A 964 8.00 -52.13 -4.07
C GLU A 964 9.18 -51.16 -4.30
N TRP A 965 9.59 -50.48 -3.25
CA TRP A 965 10.79 -49.61 -3.29
C TRP A 965 12.02 -50.43 -3.61
N LYS A 966 12.81 -49.92 -4.56
CA LYS A 966 14.09 -50.51 -4.99
C LYS A 966 15.22 -49.63 -4.49
N THR A 967 16.33 -50.21 -4.12
CA THR A 967 17.59 -49.52 -3.78
C THR A 967 18.48 -49.37 -5.00
N GLY A 968 19.53 -48.55 -4.88
CA GLY A 968 20.47 -48.29 -5.98
C GLY A 968 20.92 -49.54 -6.73
N GLY A 969 21.00 -49.48 -8.05
CA GLY A 969 21.38 -50.59 -8.96
C GLY A 969 20.30 -51.63 -9.27
N GLN A 970 19.13 -51.62 -8.58
CA GLN A 970 18.06 -52.59 -8.82
C GLN A 970 17.13 -52.17 -9.97
N ILE A 971 16.46 -53.11 -10.63
CA ILE A 971 15.49 -52.82 -11.68
C ILE A 971 14.12 -52.49 -11.06
N ALA A 972 13.57 -51.32 -11.39
CA ALA A 972 12.20 -50.93 -11.15
C ALA A 972 11.43 -50.93 -12.46
N GLY A 973 10.25 -51.57 -12.51
CA GLY A 973 9.42 -51.73 -13.71
C GLY A 973 9.49 -53.18 -14.24
N THR A 974 9.21 -53.34 -15.52
CA THR A 974 9.13 -54.67 -16.14
C THR A 974 10.04 -54.74 -17.38
N THR A 975 10.70 -55.86 -17.59
CA THR A 975 11.48 -56.13 -18.83
C THR A 975 10.84 -57.27 -19.59
N GLY A 976 10.73 -57.13 -20.95
CA GLY A 976 10.17 -58.16 -21.82
C GLY A 976 8.68 -58.41 -21.74
N GLN A 977 7.92 -57.63 -20.93
CA GLN A 977 6.47 -57.79 -20.77
C GLN A 977 5.64 -56.78 -21.58
N GLY A 978 6.35 -55.83 -22.25
CA GLY A 978 5.70 -54.83 -23.08
C GLY A 978 4.81 -53.82 -22.31
N LYS A 979 4.98 -53.72 -20.99
CA LYS A 979 4.20 -52.81 -20.10
C LYS A 979 4.91 -51.51 -19.93
N ARG A 980 4.17 -50.40 -20.10
CA ARG A 980 4.74 -49.03 -19.93
C ARG A 980 4.86 -48.62 -18.46
N MET A 981 5.84 -47.81 -18.18
CA MET A 981 5.86 -46.98 -16.97
C MET A 981 4.95 -45.78 -17.13
N GLU A 982 4.26 -45.39 -16.08
CA GLU A 982 3.32 -44.26 -16.03
C GLU A 982 3.75 -43.18 -15.01
N ALA A 983 4.41 -43.60 -13.92
CA ALA A 983 4.92 -42.68 -12.89
C ALA A 983 6.12 -43.29 -12.16
N ILE A 984 6.87 -42.43 -11.50
CA ILE A 984 8.02 -42.77 -10.67
C ILE A 984 8.10 -41.90 -9.43
N GLU A 985 8.59 -42.42 -8.33
CA GLU A 985 9.02 -41.73 -7.12
C GLU A 985 10.47 -42.10 -6.79
N ILE A 986 11.29 -41.10 -6.43
CA ILE A 986 12.72 -41.30 -6.16
C ILE A 986 13.07 -40.57 -4.86
N LYS A 987 13.87 -41.19 -3.97
CA LYS A 987 14.38 -40.64 -2.72
C LYS A 987 15.87 -40.78 -2.64
N LEU A 988 16.54 -39.76 -2.10
CA LEU A 988 17.94 -39.79 -1.69
C LEU A 988 17.98 -39.80 -0.16
N ILE A 989 18.67 -40.75 0.43
CA ILE A 989 18.79 -40.92 1.89
C ILE A 989 20.25 -40.84 2.24
N ARG A 990 20.62 -40.06 3.26
CA ARG A 990 21.93 -40.06 3.87
C ARG A 990 21.90 -40.95 5.12
N HIS A 991 22.96 -41.79 5.32
CA HIS A 991 23.10 -42.66 6.50
C HIS A 991 23.59 -41.90 7.71
#